data_34e91eaf9b1d9460995a10898d2f7e7d
#
_entry.id   34e91eaf9b1d9460995a10898d2f7e7d
#
_cell.length_a   1.000
_cell.length_b   1.000
_cell.length_c   1.000
_cell.angle_alpha   90.00
_cell.angle_beta   90.00
_cell.angle_gamma   90.00
#
_symmetry.space_group_name_H-M   'P 1'
#
loop_
_entity.id
_entity.type
_entity.pdbx_description
1 polymer ?
#
loop_
_entity_poly.entity_id
_entity_poly.type
_entity_poly.pdbx_seq_one_letter_code
_entity_poly.pdbx_strand_id
1 'polypeptide(L)'
;MTAQRSTPLDGIRGVALACPIVVHLGLVGSDRGLWLAIGMFFTLSAFLVTSLALKEFEATGNFGLKKFWIRRLRRLMPASLLVLAATVVVAVAIEWPGLAALRGDVLSALAWGANWEQLHGGGYWDAFSPSLTHHFWSLSFEEQVYVIFPLLVIVLVLMRRLSILRWPLARMLGVAAVVMIGLSWTFLWTIDDPSTLYLSTWSRLGEIGWGIAAACWSHASTKRRLTSRQATVLLLVAMAMAAPWWIEAAGDTTAGIRWGITWATPPTAVVIAMLWRYPNTWISRGFSLSIPVWLGRRSYGIYLLHLPIIELLAFHLRSERLPVWGMISAVVATVVGAEAMFRFIEEPFRIGRRIPIDRRFAGALVVAVLAIIPSVLVVTRPDSRVMAIEPPAPPPTTAQSVAIDQAGTTPSLPDSADDVVEIVGNRTVLVIGDSTAWVTRGAVDLALKPLGYTTYGVHMVGCPVGGDVRLKTSVMGGAVNVRDKGEEPGCDEWWNVLLPGWLDAIEPEVVVVVGGYALAWEVDPQGDDNWCQLGDGTDRCEEWAAGRLGALDERVRQHSPLSRIVYTTAGHVDPWGPLDIPGESIDVLNALLRQQAMVSNSPIIDLGSWLDDHLDLTVDGTHLGPEGVEALAPWLADRLPAALGN
;
A
#
# COMPACT_ATOMS: atom_id res chain seq x y z
N MET A 1 2.01 -12.45 39.89
CA MET A 1 3.34 -12.84 39.41
C MET A 1 3.70 -11.92 38.26
N THR A 2 4.67 -11.03 38.45
CA THR A 2 5.24 -10.21 37.39
C THR A 2 6.01 -11.13 36.45
N ALA A 3 5.61 -11.21 35.18
CA ALA A 3 6.34 -11.97 34.18
C ALA A 3 7.79 -11.48 34.16
N GLN A 4 8.74 -12.38 34.36
CA GLN A 4 10.17 -12.07 34.33
C GLN A 4 10.50 -11.53 32.93
N ARG A 5 10.85 -10.25 32.88
CA ARG A 5 11.10 -9.52 31.64
C ARG A 5 12.44 -10.01 31.06
N SER A 6 12.47 -10.35 29.80
CA SER A 6 13.69 -10.80 29.11
C SER A 6 14.35 -9.62 28.42
N THR A 7 15.47 -9.16 28.97
CA THR A 7 16.24 -8.04 28.40
C THR A 7 16.76 -8.32 26.97
N PRO A 8 17.25 -9.56 26.63
CA PRO A 8 17.65 -9.85 25.26
C PRO A 8 16.51 -9.72 24.24
N LEU A 9 15.26 -10.09 24.62
CA LEU A 9 14.11 -9.96 23.74
C LEU A 9 13.64 -8.50 23.59
N ASP A 10 13.76 -7.70 24.64
CA ASP A 10 13.56 -6.25 24.50
C ASP A 10 14.62 -5.67 23.54
N GLY A 11 15.88 -6.12 23.65
CA GLY A 11 16.97 -5.62 22.81
C GLY A 11 16.86 -5.98 21.33
N ILE A 12 16.49 -7.23 20.99
CA ILE A 12 16.31 -7.60 19.58
C ILE A 12 15.16 -6.82 18.94
N ARG A 13 14.09 -6.51 19.69
CA ARG A 13 13.02 -5.61 19.24
C ARG A 13 13.54 -4.22 18.91
N GLY A 14 14.43 -3.69 19.75
CA GLY A 14 15.03 -2.38 19.52
C GLY A 14 15.90 -2.32 18.28
N VAL A 15 16.65 -3.39 18.00
CA VAL A 15 17.47 -3.48 16.78
C VAL A 15 16.59 -3.62 15.53
N ALA A 16 15.61 -4.53 15.57
CA ALA A 16 14.73 -4.76 14.42
C ALA A 16 13.86 -3.55 14.07
N LEU A 17 13.53 -2.71 15.05
CA LEU A 17 12.77 -1.48 14.83
C LEU A 17 13.50 -0.48 13.91
N ALA A 18 14.83 -0.53 13.82
CA ALA A 18 15.57 0.31 12.91
C ALA A 18 15.24 0.01 11.43
N CYS A 19 14.87 -1.23 11.10
CA CYS A 19 14.63 -1.65 9.73
C CYS A 19 13.47 -0.89 9.05
N PRO A 20 12.23 -0.85 9.60
CA PRO A 20 11.15 -0.10 8.96
C PRO A 20 11.45 1.41 8.90
N ILE A 21 12.15 1.97 9.89
CA ILE A 21 12.52 3.39 9.86
C ILE A 21 13.49 3.66 8.70
N VAL A 22 14.50 2.81 8.51
CA VAL A 22 15.49 2.95 7.43
C VAL A 22 14.83 2.82 6.05
N VAL A 23 13.87 1.90 5.90
CA VAL A 23 13.09 1.75 4.67
C VAL A 23 12.23 2.98 4.41
N HIS A 24 11.44 3.44 5.39
CA HIS A 24 10.56 4.59 5.21
C HIS A 24 11.31 5.95 5.09
N LEU A 25 12.58 6.02 5.49
CA LEU A 25 13.44 7.16 5.20
C LEU A 25 14.05 7.10 3.77
N GLY A 26 13.76 6.06 2.99
CA GLY A 26 14.33 5.88 1.66
C GLY A 26 15.84 5.60 1.63
N LEU A 27 16.43 5.18 2.77
CA LEU A 27 17.85 4.85 2.86
C LEU A 27 18.17 3.47 2.27
N VAL A 28 17.19 2.59 2.23
CA VAL A 28 17.27 1.25 1.65
C VAL A 28 15.92 0.98 0.98
N GLY A 29 15.95 0.52 -0.26
CA GLY A 29 14.75 0.24 -1.04
C GLY A 29 14.00 -1.03 -0.58
N SER A 30 12.84 -1.25 -1.18
CA SER A 30 11.99 -2.43 -1.00
C SER A 30 12.64 -3.72 -1.54
N ASP A 31 13.63 -3.57 -2.41
CA ASP A 31 14.48 -4.63 -2.98
C ASP A 31 15.34 -5.37 -1.94
N ARG A 32 15.31 -4.94 -0.67
CA ARG A 32 16.06 -5.52 0.43
C ARG A 32 15.17 -6.14 1.50
N GLY A 33 15.65 -7.20 2.14
CA GLY A 33 14.91 -7.98 3.12
C GLY A 33 14.62 -7.32 4.47
N LEU A 34 14.82 -6.01 4.64
CA LEU A 34 14.56 -5.32 5.91
C LEU A 34 13.09 -5.37 6.36
N TRP A 35 12.15 -5.55 5.44
CA TRP A 35 10.73 -5.76 5.72
C TRP A 35 10.46 -7.01 6.58
N LEU A 36 11.37 -8.02 6.56
CA LEU A 36 11.29 -9.21 7.40
C LEU A 36 11.34 -8.91 8.91
N ALA A 37 11.77 -7.70 9.28
CA ALA A 37 11.69 -7.23 10.66
C ALA A 37 10.27 -7.26 11.20
N ILE A 38 9.26 -6.98 10.38
CA ILE A 38 7.84 -7.04 10.75
C ILE A 38 7.46 -8.49 11.08
N GLY A 39 7.85 -9.45 10.23
CA GLY A 39 7.65 -10.88 10.48
C GLY A 39 8.33 -11.38 11.75
N MET A 40 9.51 -10.83 12.07
CA MET A 40 10.15 -11.09 13.36
C MET A 40 9.30 -10.58 14.54
N PHE A 41 8.66 -9.40 14.44
CA PHE A 41 7.75 -8.91 15.47
C PHE A 41 6.55 -9.84 15.65
N PHE A 42 5.97 -10.36 14.57
CA PHE A 42 4.87 -11.31 14.62
C PHE A 42 5.28 -12.62 15.31
N THR A 43 6.43 -13.19 14.91
CA THR A 43 7.01 -14.39 15.50
C THR A 43 7.29 -14.21 17.00
N LEU A 44 7.88 -13.07 17.38
CA LEU A 44 8.17 -12.74 18.78
C LEU A 44 6.90 -12.53 19.60
N SER A 45 5.90 -11.88 19.04
CA SER A 45 4.61 -11.66 19.68
C SER A 45 3.91 -13.00 19.99
N ALA A 46 3.83 -13.88 18.99
CA ALA A 46 3.27 -15.22 19.13
C ALA A 46 4.03 -16.06 20.16
N PHE A 47 5.37 -16.00 20.15
CA PHE A 47 6.21 -16.66 21.14
C PHE A 47 5.91 -16.22 22.56
N LEU A 48 5.84 -14.91 22.79
CA LEU A 48 5.59 -14.35 24.13
C LEU A 48 4.18 -14.68 24.65
N VAL A 49 3.18 -14.54 23.78
CA VAL A 49 1.78 -14.82 24.14
C VAL A 49 1.59 -16.29 24.48
N THR A 50 2.15 -17.18 23.66
CA THR A 50 2.10 -18.64 23.89
C THR A 50 2.84 -19.02 25.17
N SER A 51 4.03 -18.46 25.40
CA SER A 51 4.80 -18.73 26.63
C SER A 51 4.04 -18.31 27.90
N LEU A 52 3.31 -17.17 27.83
CA LEU A 52 2.48 -16.71 28.95
C LEU A 52 1.25 -17.60 29.13
N ALA A 53 0.58 -18.03 28.06
CA ALA A 53 -0.57 -18.90 28.12
C ALA A 53 -0.22 -20.27 28.71
N LEU A 54 0.90 -20.87 28.29
CA LEU A 54 1.39 -22.13 28.85
C LEU A 54 1.69 -22.02 30.34
N LYS A 55 2.40 -20.97 30.77
CA LYS A 55 2.70 -20.72 32.19
C LYS A 55 1.44 -20.50 33.02
N GLU A 56 0.46 -19.74 32.52
CA GLU A 56 -0.81 -19.48 33.20
C GLU A 56 -1.59 -20.79 33.34
N PHE A 57 -1.67 -21.58 32.27
CA PHE A 57 -2.36 -22.87 32.29
C PHE A 57 -1.71 -23.89 33.24
N GLU A 58 -0.38 -23.98 33.31
CA GLU A 58 0.32 -24.84 34.26
C GLU A 58 0.05 -24.44 35.72
N ALA A 59 0.01 -23.13 35.98
CA ALA A 59 -0.19 -22.61 37.34
C ALA A 59 -1.64 -22.73 37.83
N THR A 60 -2.63 -22.67 36.90
CA THR A 60 -4.05 -22.52 37.28
C THR A 60 -4.97 -23.60 36.70
N GLY A 61 -4.49 -24.41 35.77
CA GLY A 61 -5.31 -25.37 35.00
C GLY A 61 -6.31 -24.69 34.06
N ASN A 62 -6.20 -23.37 33.87
CA ASN A 62 -7.13 -22.56 33.10
C ASN A 62 -6.41 -21.43 32.33
N PHE A 63 -7.13 -20.79 31.42
CA PHE A 63 -6.67 -19.59 30.73
C PHE A 63 -7.65 -18.43 30.93
N GLY A 64 -7.17 -17.31 31.44
CA GLY A 64 -7.98 -16.17 31.80
C GLY A 64 -8.18 -15.16 30.68
N LEU A 65 -9.15 -15.41 29.77
CA LEU A 65 -9.46 -14.59 28.61
C LEU A 65 -9.62 -13.09 28.92
N LYS A 66 -10.45 -12.78 29.92
CA LYS A 66 -10.71 -11.37 30.33
C LYS A 66 -9.42 -10.68 30.79
N LYS A 67 -8.57 -11.39 31.56
CA LYS A 67 -7.28 -10.85 32.02
C LYS A 67 -6.31 -10.65 30.87
N PHE A 68 -6.32 -11.54 29.89
CA PHE A 68 -5.49 -11.45 28.68
C PHE A 68 -5.85 -10.17 27.90
N TRP A 69 -7.11 -10.00 27.52
CA TRP A 69 -7.54 -8.86 26.73
C TRP A 69 -7.40 -7.52 27.47
N ILE A 70 -7.75 -7.44 28.73
CA ILE A 70 -7.56 -6.20 29.51
C ILE A 70 -6.08 -5.78 29.51
N ARG A 71 -5.14 -6.72 29.64
CA ARG A 71 -3.71 -6.40 29.59
C ARG A 71 -3.27 -5.89 28.22
N ARG A 72 -3.82 -6.46 27.14
CA ARG A 72 -3.49 -6.04 25.76
C ARG A 72 -4.10 -4.68 25.43
N LEU A 73 -5.38 -4.53 25.64
CA LEU A 73 -6.08 -3.26 25.39
C LEU A 73 -5.45 -2.10 26.16
N ARG A 74 -5.10 -2.29 27.44
CA ARG A 74 -4.39 -1.25 28.23
C ARG A 74 -3.01 -0.91 27.69
N ARG A 75 -2.36 -1.84 27.00
CA ARG A 75 -1.03 -1.63 26.46
C ARG A 75 -1.03 -0.95 25.09
N LEU A 76 -1.99 -1.28 24.22
CA LEU A 76 -1.95 -0.94 22.80
C LEU A 76 -2.93 0.19 22.46
N MET A 77 -4.19 0.08 22.89
CA MET A 77 -5.24 1.01 22.50
C MET A 77 -4.98 2.49 22.84
N PRO A 78 -4.50 2.86 24.04
CA PRO A 78 -4.37 4.29 24.37
C PRO A 78 -3.38 5.03 23.45
N ALA A 79 -2.28 4.38 23.09
CA ALA A 79 -1.27 4.99 22.23
C ALA A 79 -1.71 5.01 20.76
N SER A 80 -2.28 3.92 20.23
CA SER A 80 -2.77 3.88 18.84
C SER A 80 -3.91 4.87 18.60
N LEU A 81 -4.88 4.95 19.51
CA LEU A 81 -5.98 5.92 19.41
C LEU A 81 -5.48 7.37 19.46
N LEU A 82 -4.50 7.66 20.33
CA LEU A 82 -3.90 9.00 20.39
C LEU A 82 -3.20 9.37 19.08
N VAL A 83 -2.42 8.44 18.50
CA VAL A 83 -1.70 8.70 17.25
C VAL A 83 -2.69 8.87 16.10
N LEU A 84 -3.68 7.97 15.95
CA LEU A 84 -4.71 8.12 14.91
C LEU A 84 -5.44 9.46 15.04
N ALA A 85 -5.83 9.85 16.27
CA ALA A 85 -6.49 11.12 16.51
C ALA A 85 -5.60 12.32 16.14
N ALA A 86 -4.34 12.29 16.56
CA ALA A 86 -3.38 13.36 16.24
C ALA A 86 -3.12 13.45 14.72
N THR A 87 -2.97 12.31 14.06
CA THR A 87 -2.78 12.25 12.61
C THR A 87 -3.95 12.89 11.87
N VAL A 88 -5.19 12.55 12.24
CA VAL A 88 -6.39 13.17 11.63
C VAL A 88 -6.43 14.67 11.85
N VAL A 89 -6.22 15.13 13.10
CA VAL A 89 -6.25 16.56 13.42
C VAL A 89 -5.19 17.33 12.62
N VAL A 90 -3.98 16.79 12.53
CA VAL A 90 -2.91 17.43 11.77
C VAL A 90 -3.22 17.39 10.26
N ALA A 91 -3.65 16.26 9.73
CA ALA A 91 -4.00 16.14 8.30
C ALA A 91 -5.08 17.14 7.87
N VAL A 92 -6.13 17.31 8.70
CA VAL A 92 -7.17 18.32 8.46
C VAL A 92 -6.61 19.75 8.54
N ALA A 93 -5.74 20.02 9.52
CA ALA A 93 -5.20 21.37 9.73
C ALA A 93 -4.24 21.83 8.63
N ILE A 94 -3.60 20.90 7.92
CA ILE A 94 -2.66 21.20 6.83
C ILE A 94 -3.25 20.92 5.44
N GLU A 95 -4.55 20.58 5.37
CA GLU A 95 -5.22 20.22 4.12
C GLU A 95 -4.48 19.10 3.36
N TRP A 96 -4.23 17.99 4.07
CA TRP A 96 -3.48 16.86 3.54
C TRP A 96 -4.11 16.33 2.24
N PRO A 97 -3.35 16.16 1.13
CA PRO A 97 -3.90 15.75 -0.17
C PRO A 97 -4.64 14.40 -0.14
N GLY A 98 -4.16 13.45 0.68
CA GLY A 98 -4.79 12.15 0.89
C GLY A 98 -5.93 12.12 1.91
N LEU A 99 -6.58 13.24 2.22
CA LEU A 99 -7.60 13.33 3.28
C LEU A 99 -8.80 12.42 3.03
N ALA A 100 -9.22 12.25 1.78
CA ALA A 100 -10.32 11.37 1.40
C ALA A 100 -10.02 9.89 1.69
N ALA A 101 -8.80 9.43 1.37
CA ALA A 101 -8.35 8.07 1.64
C ALA A 101 -8.13 7.83 3.15
N LEU A 102 -7.67 8.87 3.89
CA LEU A 102 -7.40 8.79 5.33
C LEU A 102 -8.61 8.31 6.15
N ARG A 103 -9.84 8.55 5.68
CA ARG A 103 -11.05 8.04 6.31
C ARG A 103 -11.09 6.51 6.31
N GLY A 104 -10.91 5.88 5.15
CA GLY A 104 -10.86 4.42 5.02
C GLY A 104 -9.75 3.83 5.89
N ASP A 105 -8.57 4.41 5.80
CA ASP A 105 -7.40 4.03 6.59
C ASP A 105 -7.65 4.06 8.09
N VAL A 106 -8.21 5.16 8.61
CA VAL A 106 -8.47 5.32 10.05
C VAL A 106 -9.58 4.38 10.52
N LEU A 107 -10.67 4.24 9.76
CA LEU A 107 -11.77 3.35 10.12
C LEU A 107 -11.34 1.88 10.08
N SER A 108 -10.59 1.48 9.08
CA SER A 108 -10.04 0.14 8.96
C SER A 108 -9.00 -0.16 10.06
N ALA A 109 -8.14 0.82 10.41
CA ALA A 109 -7.20 0.69 11.54
C ALA A 109 -7.94 0.53 12.88
N LEU A 110 -9.01 1.29 13.12
CA LEU A 110 -9.86 1.16 14.31
C LEU A 110 -10.58 -0.19 14.38
N ALA A 111 -11.00 -0.72 13.22
CA ALA A 111 -11.65 -2.03 13.09
C ALA A 111 -10.64 -3.20 13.04
N TRP A 112 -9.33 -2.93 13.10
CA TRP A 112 -8.24 -3.91 12.94
C TRP A 112 -8.24 -4.61 11.59
N GLY A 113 -8.66 -3.91 10.55
CA GLY A 113 -8.80 -4.38 9.18
C GLY A 113 -7.91 -3.65 8.15
N ALA A 114 -6.97 -2.80 8.60
CA ALA A 114 -6.18 -1.98 7.68
C ALA A 114 -5.39 -2.78 6.63
N ASN A 115 -4.96 -4.00 6.94
CA ASN A 115 -4.31 -4.87 5.97
C ASN A 115 -5.27 -5.35 4.85
N TRP A 116 -6.53 -5.51 5.14
CA TRP A 116 -7.56 -5.88 4.16
C TRP A 116 -8.02 -4.67 3.35
N GLU A 117 -8.14 -3.52 3.99
CA GLU A 117 -8.46 -2.26 3.31
C GLU A 117 -7.40 -1.93 2.25
N GLN A 118 -6.12 -2.01 2.62
CA GLN A 118 -5.04 -1.75 1.68
C GLN A 118 -5.01 -2.73 0.51
N LEU A 119 -5.41 -3.99 0.70
CA LEU A 119 -5.57 -4.95 -0.40
C LEU A 119 -6.66 -4.54 -1.40
N HIS A 120 -7.77 -3.95 -0.92
CA HIS A 120 -8.84 -3.46 -1.79
C HIS A 120 -8.49 -2.12 -2.44
N GLY A 121 -7.58 -1.36 -1.83
CA GLY A 121 -7.14 -0.04 -2.31
C GLY A 121 -5.95 -0.05 -3.27
N GLY A 122 -5.60 -1.19 -3.87
CA GLY A 122 -4.51 -1.31 -4.84
C GLY A 122 -3.25 -1.99 -4.31
N GLY A 123 -3.20 -2.34 -3.01
CA GLY A 123 -2.07 -3.06 -2.41
C GLY A 123 -1.07 -2.15 -1.68
N TYR A 124 -0.01 -2.78 -1.14
CA TYR A 124 0.99 -2.07 -0.34
C TYR A 124 1.92 -1.20 -1.17
N TRP A 125 2.25 -1.66 -2.37
CA TRP A 125 3.23 -1.04 -3.25
C TRP A 125 2.60 -0.11 -4.28
N ASP A 126 1.29 -0.28 -4.54
CA ASP A 126 0.52 0.45 -5.54
C ASP A 126 -0.31 1.61 -4.96
N ALA A 127 0.01 2.05 -3.74
CA ALA A 127 -0.72 3.12 -3.09
C ALA A 127 -0.45 4.46 -3.80
N PHE A 128 -1.36 4.86 -4.69
CA PHE A 128 -1.36 6.14 -5.39
C PHE A 128 -1.61 7.36 -4.49
N SER A 129 -1.92 7.13 -3.21
CA SER A 129 -2.14 8.20 -2.24
C SER A 129 -1.20 8.07 -1.06
N PRO A 130 -0.49 9.14 -0.67
CA PRO A 130 0.33 9.13 0.52
C PRO A 130 -0.54 8.88 1.76
N SER A 131 -0.30 7.77 2.45
CA SER A 131 -1.06 7.40 3.65
C SER A 131 -0.23 7.61 4.91
N LEU A 132 -0.70 8.50 5.78
CA LEU A 132 -0.09 8.74 7.10
C LEU A 132 -0.20 7.54 8.04
N THR A 133 -1.05 6.56 7.71
CA THR A 133 -1.37 5.42 8.58
C THR A 133 -1.10 4.07 7.92
N HIS A 134 -0.40 4.08 6.77
CA HIS A 134 -0.12 2.88 5.99
C HIS A 134 0.45 1.72 6.81
N HIS A 135 1.39 2.00 7.73
CA HIS A 135 2.02 1.00 8.61
C HIS A 135 1.05 0.31 9.60
N PHE A 136 -0.20 0.79 9.76
CA PHE A 136 -1.20 0.17 10.63
C PHE A 136 -1.68 -1.21 10.16
N TRP A 137 -1.38 -1.60 8.91
CA TRP A 137 -1.69 -2.94 8.42
C TRP A 137 -1.11 -4.05 9.31
N SER A 138 0.14 -3.89 9.72
CA SER A 138 0.83 -4.89 10.55
C SER A 138 0.29 -4.93 11.97
N LEU A 139 -0.12 -3.79 12.51
CA LEU A 139 -0.78 -3.72 13.81
C LEU A 139 -2.17 -4.37 13.75
N SER A 140 -2.92 -4.13 12.68
CA SER A 140 -4.22 -4.77 12.44
C SER A 140 -4.09 -6.29 12.41
N PHE A 141 -3.11 -6.82 11.70
CA PHE A 141 -2.81 -8.25 11.72
C PHE A 141 -2.46 -8.76 13.13
N GLU A 142 -1.62 -8.06 13.88
CA GLU A 142 -1.26 -8.44 15.25
C GLU A 142 -2.48 -8.47 16.17
N GLU A 143 -3.39 -7.50 16.06
CA GLU A 143 -4.64 -7.47 16.84
C GLU A 143 -5.60 -8.61 16.46
N GLN A 144 -5.72 -8.97 15.18
CA GLN A 144 -6.46 -10.14 14.73
C GLN A 144 -5.93 -11.41 15.41
N VAL A 145 -4.62 -11.56 15.48
CA VAL A 145 -3.99 -12.68 16.21
C VAL A 145 -4.33 -12.64 17.70
N TYR A 146 -4.36 -11.46 18.33
CA TYR A 146 -4.73 -11.34 19.74
C TYR A 146 -6.21 -11.62 20.03
N VAL A 147 -7.07 -11.57 19.01
CA VAL A 147 -8.46 -12.04 19.10
C VAL A 147 -8.52 -13.56 18.92
N ILE A 148 -7.91 -14.09 17.87
CA ILE A 148 -8.04 -15.49 17.46
C ILE A 148 -7.26 -16.42 18.39
N PHE A 149 -6.02 -16.10 18.76
CA PHE A 149 -5.16 -16.96 19.57
C PHE A 149 -5.76 -17.35 20.92
N PRO A 150 -6.29 -16.43 21.75
CA PRO A 150 -6.87 -16.82 23.03
C PRO A 150 -8.14 -17.67 22.88
N LEU A 151 -8.91 -17.49 21.82
CA LEU A 151 -10.06 -18.34 21.51
C LEU A 151 -9.59 -19.76 21.16
N LEU A 152 -8.53 -19.88 20.35
CA LEU A 152 -7.89 -21.18 20.07
C LEU A 152 -7.45 -21.86 21.38
N VAL A 153 -6.76 -21.14 22.27
CA VAL A 153 -6.33 -21.69 23.56
C VAL A 153 -7.51 -22.21 24.38
N ILE A 154 -8.61 -21.44 24.43
CA ILE A 154 -9.83 -21.87 25.15
C ILE A 154 -10.41 -23.15 24.55
N VAL A 155 -10.56 -23.21 23.22
CA VAL A 155 -11.06 -24.39 22.52
C VAL A 155 -10.20 -25.62 22.88
N LEU A 156 -8.89 -25.49 22.83
CA LEU A 156 -7.96 -26.59 23.17
C LEU A 156 -8.07 -26.99 24.66
N VAL A 157 -8.23 -26.03 25.57
CA VAL A 157 -8.46 -26.30 27.00
C VAL A 157 -9.79 -27.02 27.23
N LEU A 158 -10.86 -26.62 26.52
CA LEU A 158 -12.17 -27.27 26.58
C LEU A 158 -12.11 -28.68 26.01
N MET A 159 -11.48 -28.91 24.86
CA MET A 159 -11.28 -30.24 24.29
C MET A 159 -10.56 -31.18 25.28
N ARG A 160 -9.57 -30.67 25.99
CA ARG A 160 -8.88 -31.41 27.04
C ARG A 160 -9.80 -31.69 28.23
N ARG A 161 -10.58 -30.75 28.71
CA ARG A 161 -11.52 -30.94 29.82
C ARG A 161 -12.64 -31.92 29.50
N LEU A 162 -13.15 -31.90 28.30
CA LEU A 162 -14.15 -32.83 27.80
C LEU A 162 -13.59 -34.17 27.43
N SER A 163 -12.29 -34.43 27.70
CA SER A 163 -11.59 -35.65 27.37
C SER A 163 -11.60 -36.04 25.88
N ILE A 164 -11.94 -35.12 24.99
CA ILE A 164 -11.89 -35.31 23.54
C ILE A 164 -10.43 -35.51 23.10
N LEU A 165 -9.52 -34.73 23.66
CA LEU A 165 -8.08 -34.84 23.39
C LEU A 165 -7.30 -34.67 24.70
N ARG A 166 -6.66 -35.73 25.17
CA ARG A 166 -5.95 -35.77 26.46
C ARG A 166 -4.47 -35.36 26.38
N TRP A 167 -4.07 -34.70 25.30
CA TRP A 167 -2.69 -34.26 25.12
C TRP A 167 -2.32 -33.06 25.99
N PRO A 168 -1.04 -32.89 26.34
CA PRO A 168 -0.58 -31.64 26.96
C PRO A 168 -0.90 -30.44 26.06
N LEU A 169 -1.30 -29.30 26.65
CA LEU A 169 -1.65 -28.10 25.91
C LEU A 169 -0.52 -27.65 24.95
N ALA A 170 0.73 -27.74 25.38
CA ALA A 170 1.89 -27.42 24.53
C ALA A 170 1.96 -28.28 23.26
N ARG A 171 1.57 -29.56 23.34
CA ARG A 171 1.53 -30.46 22.16
C ARG A 171 0.38 -30.06 21.23
N MET A 172 -0.78 -29.72 21.77
CA MET A 172 -1.94 -29.29 20.98
C MET A 172 -1.65 -27.99 20.26
N LEU A 173 -1.05 -27.01 20.95
CA LEU A 173 -0.58 -25.76 20.35
C LEU A 173 0.52 -26.00 19.29
N GLY A 174 1.41 -26.96 19.53
CA GLY A 174 2.42 -27.35 18.54
C GLY A 174 1.80 -27.91 17.26
N VAL A 175 0.75 -28.72 17.36
CA VAL A 175 -0.01 -29.21 16.19
C VAL A 175 -0.70 -28.05 15.48
N ALA A 176 -1.36 -27.15 16.22
CA ALA A 176 -1.97 -25.95 15.64
C ALA A 176 -0.94 -25.08 14.91
N ALA A 177 0.28 -24.93 15.46
CA ALA A 177 1.38 -24.22 14.82
C ALA A 177 1.78 -24.87 13.48
N VAL A 178 1.90 -26.20 13.43
CA VAL A 178 2.21 -26.93 12.18
C VAL A 178 1.11 -26.71 11.13
N VAL A 179 -0.17 -26.74 11.55
CA VAL A 179 -1.30 -26.45 10.65
C VAL A 179 -1.21 -25.02 10.13
N MET A 180 -0.94 -24.03 10.99
CA MET A 180 -0.81 -22.62 10.58
C MET A 180 0.36 -22.42 9.59
N ILE A 181 1.50 -23.06 9.83
CA ILE A 181 2.66 -23.03 8.92
C ILE A 181 2.29 -23.66 7.57
N GLY A 182 1.61 -24.81 7.59
CA GLY A 182 1.17 -25.49 6.36
C GLY A 182 0.18 -24.68 5.55
N LEU A 183 -0.82 -24.05 6.20
CA LEU A 183 -1.78 -23.16 5.53
C LEU A 183 -1.08 -21.94 4.93
N SER A 184 -0.19 -21.30 5.68
CA SER A 184 0.60 -20.18 5.17
C SER A 184 1.45 -20.59 3.96
N TRP A 185 2.09 -21.74 4.05
CA TRP A 185 2.91 -22.26 2.95
C TRP A 185 2.09 -22.54 1.70
N THR A 186 0.92 -23.20 1.86
CA THR A 186 0.01 -23.41 0.73
C THR A 186 -0.39 -22.08 0.09
N PHE A 187 -0.76 -21.09 0.90
CA PHE A 187 -1.14 -19.78 0.41
C PHE A 187 0.00 -19.06 -0.31
N LEU A 188 1.21 -19.07 0.26
CA LEU A 188 2.41 -18.47 -0.35
C LEU A 188 2.73 -19.04 -1.74
N TRP A 189 2.40 -20.31 -2.00
CA TRP A 189 2.72 -20.98 -3.27
C TRP A 189 1.54 -21.06 -4.25
N THR A 190 0.36 -20.60 -3.87
CA THR A 190 -0.82 -20.56 -4.74
C THR A 190 -1.19 -19.17 -5.23
N ILE A 191 -0.70 -18.13 -4.59
CA ILE A 191 -0.98 -16.73 -4.92
C ILE A 191 0.26 -16.09 -5.53
N ASP A 192 0.11 -15.41 -6.65
CA ASP A 192 1.21 -14.77 -7.39
C ASP A 192 1.28 -13.24 -7.22
N ASP A 193 0.30 -12.63 -6.55
CA ASP A 193 0.29 -11.19 -6.29
C ASP A 193 1.14 -10.81 -5.06
N PRO A 194 2.20 -9.96 -5.22
CA PRO A 194 3.09 -9.55 -4.14
C PRO A 194 2.35 -8.82 -3.02
N SER A 195 1.43 -7.92 -3.33
CA SER A 195 0.66 -7.15 -2.33
C SER A 195 -0.21 -8.06 -1.47
N THR A 196 -0.89 -9.02 -2.08
CA THR A 196 -1.66 -10.04 -1.36
C THR A 196 -0.76 -10.91 -0.47
N LEU A 197 0.40 -11.33 -0.96
CA LEU A 197 1.36 -12.08 -0.16
C LEU A 197 1.92 -11.27 1.01
N TYR A 198 2.14 -9.97 0.81
CA TYR A 198 2.68 -9.08 1.83
C TYR A 198 1.67 -8.74 2.93
N LEU A 199 0.42 -8.41 2.58
CA LEU A 199 -0.60 -7.88 3.48
C LEU A 199 -1.53 -8.94 4.07
N SER A 200 -1.72 -10.09 3.39
CA SER A 200 -2.73 -11.08 3.78
C SER A 200 -2.43 -11.73 5.13
N THR A 201 -3.47 -11.86 5.93
CA THR A 201 -3.43 -12.63 7.18
C THR A 201 -2.98 -14.08 6.94
N TRP A 202 -3.35 -14.67 5.81
CA TRP A 202 -3.06 -16.07 5.49
C TRP A 202 -1.56 -16.33 5.24
N SER A 203 -0.90 -15.46 4.50
CA SER A 203 0.56 -15.55 4.25
C SER A 203 1.37 -15.42 5.53
N ARG A 204 0.91 -14.57 6.46
CA ARG A 204 1.59 -14.26 7.73
C ARG A 204 1.33 -15.27 8.86
N LEU A 205 0.35 -16.20 8.68
CA LEU A 205 0.10 -17.26 9.69
C LEU A 205 1.33 -18.11 9.99
N GLY A 206 2.21 -18.30 9.02
CA GLY A 206 3.46 -19.06 9.20
C GLY A 206 4.37 -18.45 10.27
N GLU A 207 4.49 -17.14 10.30
CA GLU A 207 5.29 -16.39 11.28
C GLU A 207 4.73 -16.57 12.70
N ILE A 208 3.41 -16.56 12.84
CA ILE A 208 2.72 -16.86 14.10
C ILE A 208 2.94 -18.31 14.50
N GLY A 209 2.77 -19.25 13.54
CA GLY A 209 3.00 -20.69 13.77
C GLY A 209 4.42 -20.99 14.28
N TRP A 210 5.44 -20.42 13.65
CA TRP A 210 6.83 -20.57 14.11
C TRP A 210 7.06 -20.00 15.50
N GLY A 211 6.44 -18.87 15.83
CA GLY A 211 6.49 -18.29 17.18
C GLY A 211 5.86 -19.21 18.24
N ILE A 212 4.69 -19.79 17.94
CA ILE A 212 4.01 -20.77 18.80
C ILE A 212 4.88 -22.04 18.96
N ALA A 213 5.40 -22.59 17.86
CA ALA A 213 6.26 -23.78 17.87
C ALA A 213 7.51 -23.58 18.73
N ALA A 214 8.18 -22.42 18.58
CA ALA A 214 9.35 -22.04 19.35
C ALA A 214 9.04 -21.93 20.86
N ALA A 215 7.88 -21.37 21.22
CA ALA A 215 7.42 -21.30 22.62
C ALA A 215 7.15 -22.69 23.20
N CYS A 216 6.44 -23.54 22.45
CA CYS A 216 6.18 -24.93 22.85
C CYS A 216 7.47 -25.73 23.02
N TRP A 217 8.41 -25.57 22.08
CA TRP A 217 9.73 -26.22 22.19
C TRP A 217 10.51 -25.73 23.43
N SER A 218 10.55 -24.42 23.65
CA SER A 218 11.22 -23.82 24.80
C SER A 218 10.65 -24.30 26.12
N HIS A 219 9.34 -24.55 26.16
CA HIS A 219 8.61 -25.05 27.31
C HIS A 219 8.89 -26.56 27.56
N ALA A 220 8.84 -27.39 26.52
CA ALA A 220 9.06 -28.84 26.61
C ALA A 220 10.52 -29.21 26.93
N SER A 221 11.48 -28.41 26.46
CA SER A 221 12.91 -28.72 26.55
C SER A 221 13.56 -28.38 27.90
N THR A 222 12.80 -28.29 28.99
CA THR A 222 13.33 -27.90 30.31
C THR A 222 14.39 -28.87 30.86
N LYS A 223 14.37 -30.13 30.45
CA LYS A 223 15.25 -31.21 30.96
C LYS A 223 16.66 -31.24 30.33
N ARG A 224 16.83 -30.77 29.07
CA ARG A 224 18.15 -30.71 28.39
C ARG A 224 18.60 -29.25 28.27
N ARG A 225 19.65 -28.89 28.99
CA ARG A 225 20.28 -27.57 28.86
C ARG A 225 21.54 -27.71 28.01
N LEU A 226 21.61 -26.88 26.95
CA LEU A 226 22.86 -26.71 26.19
C LEU A 226 23.88 -25.97 27.05
N THR A 227 25.14 -26.21 26.81
CA THR A 227 26.21 -25.39 27.36
C THR A 227 26.14 -23.98 26.70
N SER A 228 26.71 -22.99 27.36
CA SER A 228 26.74 -21.61 26.79
C SER A 228 27.41 -21.58 25.42
N ARG A 229 28.45 -22.38 25.19
CA ARG A 229 29.12 -22.49 23.89
C ARG A 229 28.19 -23.10 22.81
N GLN A 230 27.49 -24.18 23.11
CA GLN A 230 26.52 -24.79 22.18
C GLN A 230 25.37 -23.85 21.85
N ALA A 231 24.85 -23.15 22.87
CA ALA A 231 23.81 -22.15 22.68
C ALA A 231 24.28 -20.97 21.78
N THR A 232 25.52 -20.54 21.98
CA THR A 232 26.13 -19.49 21.14
C THR A 232 26.29 -19.95 19.68
N VAL A 233 26.82 -21.19 19.49
CA VAL A 233 26.97 -21.76 18.13
C VAL A 233 25.62 -21.84 17.43
N LEU A 234 24.58 -22.32 18.11
CA LEU A 234 23.24 -22.42 17.53
C LEU A 234 22.65 -21.06 17.20
N LEU A 235 22.87 -20.03 18.04
CA LEU A 235 22.49 -18.65 17.75
C LEU A 235 23.20 -18.12 16.50
N LEU A 236 24.51 -18.32 16.39
CA LEU A 236 25.29 -17.87 15.23
C LEU A 236 24.84 -18.58 13.95
N VAL A 237 24.61 -19.90 14.01
CA VAL A 237 24.09 -20.66 12.86
C VAL A 237 22.72 -20.15 12.44
N ALA A 238 21.80 -19.94 13.39
CA ALA A 238 20.47 -19.43 13.08
C ALA A 238 20.53 -18.01 12.49
N MET A 239 21.36 -17.13 13.04
CA MET A 239 21.55 -15.78 12.50
C MET A 239 22.18 -15.83 11.10
N ALA A 240 23.17 -16.69 10.87
CA ALA A 240 23.80 -16.87 9.56
C ALA A 240 22.82 -17.43 8.51
N MET A 241 21.89 -18.30 8.91
CA MET A 241 20.84 -18.82 8.03
C MET A 241 19.78 -17.76 7.68
N ALA A 242 19.49 -16.84 8.59
CA ALA A 242 18.53 -15.76 8.34
C ALA A 242 19.14 -14.62 7.53
N ALA A 243 20.42 -14.30 7.73
CA ALA A 243 21.07 -13.11 7.21
C ALA A 243 20.96 -12.91 5.68
N PRO A 244 21.14 -13.91 4.81
CA PRO A 244 21.01 -13.73 3.38
C PRO A 244 19.64 -13.17 2.98
N TRP A 245 18.58 -13.72 3.59
CA TRP A 245 17.20 -13.28 3.31
C TRP A 245 16.91 -11.87 3.80
N TRP A 246 17.49 -11.48 4.94
CA TRP A 246 17.39 -10.11 5.46
C TRP A 246 18.14 -9.08 4.59
N ILE A 247 19.04 -9.53 3.73
CA ILE A 247 19.81 -8.67 2.84
C ILE A 247 19.19 -8.65 1.44
N GLU A 248 18.75 -9.80 0.91
CA GLU A 248 18.46 -9.98 -0.51
C GLU A 248 16.97 -10.22 -0.84
N ALA A 249 16.12 -10.57 0.15
CA ALA A 249 14.71 -10.85 -0.14
C ALA A 249 13.96 -9.55 -0.46
N ALA A 250 13.65 -9.32 -1.71
CA ALA A 250 12.84 -8.19 -2.15
C ALA A 250 11.40 -8.31 -1.61
N GLY A 251 10.90 -7.23 -1.00
CA GLY A 251 9.56 -7.20 -0.39
C GLY A 251 8.43 -6.87 -1.36
N ASP A 252 8.78 -6.41 -2.54
CA ASP A 252 7.90 -6.02 -3.65
C ASP A 252 7.77 -7.11 -4.73
N THR A 253 8.47 -8.23 -4.58
CA THR A 253 8.39 -9.35 -5.51
C THR A 253 7.77 -10.59 -4.88
N THR A 254 6.98 -11.32 -5.65
CA THR A 254 6.41 -12.62 -5.24
C THR A 254 7.48 -13.60 -4.76
N ALA A 255 8.58 -13.71 -5.49
CA ALA A 255 9.70 -14.59 -5.15
C ALA A 255 10.37 -14.17 -3.84
N GLY A 256 10.68 -12.89 -3.66
CA GLY A 256 11.32 -12.37 -2.46
C GLY A 256 10.47 -12.58 -1.21
N ILE A 257 9.15 -12.36 -1.31
CA ILE A 257 8.21 -12.57 -0.20
C ILE A 257 8.10 -14.08 0.13
N ARG A 258 7.90 -14.94 -0.87
CA ARG A 258 7.82 -16.40 -0.68
C ARG A 258 9.06 -16.96 0.01
N TRP A 259 10.20 -16.71 -0.56
CA TRP A 259 11.47 -17.21 -0.06
C TRP A 259 11.86 -16.57 1.27
N GLY A 260 11.63 -15.25 1.41
CA GLY A 260 11.91 -14.52 2.66
C GLY A 260 11.12 -15.08 3.84
N ILE A 261 9.79 -15.19 3.74
CA ILE A 261 8.96 -15.77 4.82
C ILE A 261 9.33 -17.23 5.08
N THR A 262 9.49 -18.03 4.03
CA THR A 262 9.77 -19.46 4.15
C THR A 262 11.09 -19.75 4.87
N TRP A 263 12.16 -19.03 4.54
CA TRP A 263 13.51 -19.37 5.00
C TRP A 263 14.06 -18.46 6.10
N ALA A 264 13.58 -17.21 6.22
CA ALA A 264 14.03 -16.32 7.30
C ALA A 264 13.28 -16.58 8.61
N THR A 265 12.01 -16.97 8.55
CA THR A 265 11.18 -17.11 9.75
C THR A 265 11.60 -18.27 10.68
N PRO A 266 11.89 -19.51 10.19
CA PRO A 266 12.32 -20.59 11.06
C PRO A 266 13.58 -20.28 11.87
N PRO A 267 14.70 -19.81 11.27
CA PRO A 267 15.89 -19.45 12.04
C PRO A 267 15.64 -18.25 12.96
N THR A 268 14.80 -17.29 12.57
CA THR A 268 14.40 -16.18 13.46
C THR A 268 13.67 -16.69 14.71
N ALA A 269 12.77 -17.65 14.57
CA ALA A 269 12.09 -18.29 15.71
C ALA A 269 13.08 -19.01 16.64
N VAL A 270 14.11 -19.66 16.08
CA VAL A 270 15.20 -20.26 16.87
C VAL A 270 15.99 -19.19 17.62
N VAL A 271 16.35 -18.07 16.98
CA VAL A 271 17.03 -16.94 17.64
C VAL A 271 16.21 -16.44 18.83
N ILE A 272 14.92 -16.19 18.65
CA ILE A 272 14.02 -15.74 19.72
C ILE A 272 13.99 -16.74 20.89
N ALA A 273 13.81 -18.03 20.61
CA ALA A 273 13.78 -19.09 21.63
C ALA A 273 15.11 -19.21 22.38
N MET A 274 16.23 -19.09 21.67
CA MET A 274 17.57 -19.17 22.26
C MET A 274 17.91 -17.95 23.11
N LEU A 275 17.57 -16.73 22.67
CA LEU A 275 17.73 -15.51 23.47
C LEU A 275 16.89 -15.55 24.76
N TRP A 276 15.68 -16.14 24.70
CA TRP A 276 14.85 -16.36 25.88
C TRP A 276 15.45 -17.34 26.86
N ARG A 277 15.96 -18.47 26.35
CA ARG A 277 16.38 -19.62 27.15
C ARG A 277 17.81 -19.49 27.71
N TYR A 278 18.67 -18.77 26.96
CA TYR A 278 20.10 -18.59 27.25
C TYR A 278 20.50 -17.10 27.31
N PRO A 279 19.98 -16.35 28.31
CA PRO A 279 20.21 -14.91 28.38
C PRO A 279 21.66 -14.51 28.68
N ASN A 280 22.49 -15.48 29.08
CA ASN A 280 23.87 -15.26 29.52
C ASN A 280 24.94 -15.52 28.43
N THR A 281 24.54 -15.90 27.19
CA THR A 281 25.51 -15.95 26.08
C THR A 281 26.01 -14.56 25.77
N TRP A 282 27.18 -14.43 25.15
CA TRP A 282 27.73 -13.12 24.79
C TRP A 282 26.83 -12.38 23.77
N ILE A 283 26.20 -13.12 22.85
CA ILE A 283 25.19 -12.57 21.92
C ILE A 283 24.00 -12.01 22.68
N SER A 284 23.44 -12.79 23.61
CA SER A 284 22.31 -12.35 24.44
C SER A 284 22.66 -11.14 25.30
N ARG A 285 23.91 -11.06 25.77
CA ARG A 285 24.41 -9.87 26.49
C ARG A 285 24.50 -8.65 25.56
N GLY A 286 24.91 -8.84 24.30
CA GLY A 286 24.93 -7.78 23.30
C GLY A 286 23.52 -7.18 23.11
N PHE A 287 22.50 -8.02 22.92
CA PHE A 287 21.11 -7.53 22.87
C PHE A 287 20.60 -6.99 24.22
N SER A 288 21.26 -7.28 25.33
CA SER A 288 20.90 -6.74 26.66
C SER A 288 21.55 -5.41 26.98
N LEU A 289 22.30 -4.80 26.07
CA LEU A 289 22.85 -3.46 26.24
C LEU A 289 21.74 -2.41 26.43
N SER A 290 22.07 -1.33 27.13
CA SER A 290 21.08 -0.32 27.55
C SER A 290 20.34 0.32 26.39
N ILE A 291 21.01 0.65 25.27
CA ILE A 291 20.42 1.33 24.13
C ILE A 291 19.42 0.41 23.38
N PRO A 292 19.79 -0.81 22.91
CA PRO A 292 18.82 -1.73 22.32
C PRO A 292 17.61 -2.01 23.21
N VAL A 293 17.82 -2.26 24.50
CA VAL A 293 16.73 -2.50 25.46
C VAL A 293 15.85 -1.27 25.66
N TRP A 294 16.44 -0.08 25.68
CA TRP A 294 15.70 1.18 25.79
C TRP A 294 14.80 1.40 24.57
N LEU A 295 15.33 1.21 23.37
CA LEU A 295 14.58 1.27 22.10
C LEU A 295 13.47 0.22 22.07
N GLY A 296 13.77 -1.03 22.41
CA GLY A 296 12.79 -2.12 22.40
C GLY A 296 11.63 -1.95 23.37
N ARG A 297 11.85 -1.24 24.46
CA ARG A 297 10.78 -0.88 25.41
C ARG A 297 9.83 0.17 24.86
N ARG A 298 10.29 1.00 23.94
CA ARG A 298 9.56 2.10 23.29
C ARG A 298 9.16 1.76 21.86
N SER A 299 9.46 0.52 21.43
CA SER A 299 9.28 0.10 20.05
C SER A 299 7.86 0.32 19.52
N TYR A 300 6.87 0.23 20.39
CA TYR A 300 5.48 0.46 19.97
C TYR A 300 5.23 1.93 19.65
N GLY A 301 5.60 2.84 20.53
CA GLY A 301 5.48 4.28 20.30
C GLY A 301 6.31 4.77 19.12
N ILE A 302 7.55 4.26 18.98
CA ILE A 302 8.40 4.61 17.84
C ILE A 302 7.75 4.13 16.54
N TYR A 303 7.22 2.89 16.51
CA TYR A 303 6.54 2.35 15.33
C TYR A 303 5.27 3.12 14.96
N LEU A 304 4.49 3.56 15.93
CA LEU A 304 3.29 4.35 15.67
C LEU A 304 3.58 5.75 15.10
N LEU A 305 4.67 6.38 15.55
CA LEU A 305 4.96 7.78 15.24
C LEU A 305 5.85 7.99 14.02
N HIS A 306 6.70 7.00 13.65
CA HIS A 306 7.74 7.25 12.65
C HIS A 306 7.19 7.63 11.28
N LEU A 307 6.21 6.87 10.75
CA LEU A 307 5.68 7.12 9.42
C LEU A 307 4.92 8.46 9.33
N PRO A 308 3.93 8.75 10.20
CA PRO A 308 3.27 10.06 10.17
C PRO A 308 4.25 11.24 10.27
N ILE A 309 5.31 11.13 11.09
CA ILE A 309 6.29 12.20 11.24
C ILE A 309 7.15 12.34 9.97
N ILE A 310 7.57 11.23 9.36
CA ILE A 310 8.34 11.23 8.10
C ILE A 310 7.52 11.87 6.99
N GLU A 311 6.30 11.41 6.77
CA GLU A 311 5.40 11.89 5.71
C GLU A 311 5.01 13.36 5.91
N LEU A 312 4.64 13.75 7.12
CA LEU A 312 4.31 15.15 7.43
C LEU A 312 5.50 16.10 7.26
N LEU A 313 6.70 15.63 7.59
CA LEU A 313 7.92 16.43 7.41
C LEU A 313 8.31 16.52 5.92
N ALA A 314 8.18 15.43 5.17
CA ALA A 314 8.38 15.40 3.73
C ALA A 314 7.42 16.36 3.04
N PHE A 315 6.15 16.31 3.39
CA PHE A 315 5.13 17.24 2.91
C PHE A 315 5.45 18.69 3.23
N HIS A 316 5.83 19.00 4.47
CA HIS A 316 6.16 20.38 4.88
C HIS A 316 7.41 20.94 4.17
N LEU A 317 8.41 20.08 3.97
CA LEU A 317 9.65 20.47 3.28
C LEU A 317 9.51 20.46 1.76
N ARG A 318 8.39 20.03 1.26
CA ARG A 318 8.17 19.86 -0.15
C ARG A 318 9.32 19.05 -0.77
N SER A 319 9.65 17.87 -0.28
CA SER A 319 10.78 17.06 -0.69
C SER A 319 10.46 15.57 -0.62
N GLU A 320 10.48 14.87 -1.74
CA GLU A 320 10.22 13.42 -1.84
C GLU A 320 11.20 12.62 -0.97
N ARG A 321 12.45 13.02 -0.96
CA ARG A 321 13.47 12.48 -0.08
C ARG A 321 13.88 13.53 0.93
N LEU A 322 13.62 13.25 2.19
CA LEU A 322 14.08 14.15 3.24
C LEU A 322 15.58 14.41 3.12
N PRO A 323 16.03 15.67 3.13
CA PRO A 323 17.44 15.96 3.24
C PRO A 323 18.01 15.37 4.54
N VAL A 324 19.30 15.11 4.60
CA VAL A 324 19.92 14.44 5.76
C VAL A 324 19.53 15.06 7.11
N TRP A 325 19.46 16.40 7.18
CA TRP A 325 18.99 17.08 8.39
C TRP A 325 17.49 16.83 8.67
N GLY A 326 16.67 16.68 7.64
CA GLY A 326 15.26 16.31 7.75
C GLY A 326 15.09 14.88 8.28
N MET A 327 15.86 13.92 7.76
CA MET A 327 15.89 12.54 8.28
C MET A 327 16.28 12.50 9.76
N ILE A 328 17.32 13.24 10.14
CA ILE A 328 17.75 13.36 11.55
C ILE A 328 16.62 13.96 12.39
N SER A 329 15.97 15.01 11.90
CA SER A 329 14.87 15.67 12.60
C SER A 329 13.66 14.73 12.78
N ALA A 330 13.30 13.95 11.74
CA ALA A 330 12.24 12.94 11.81
C ALA A 330 12.56 11.85 12.85
N VAL A 331 13.79 11.33 12.86
CA VAL A 331 14.22 10.33 13.85
C VAL A 331 14.20 10.91 15.25
N VAL A 332 14.72 12.12 15.45
CA VAL A 332 14.72 12.78 16.76
C VAL A 332 13.29 13.04 17.25
N ALA A 333 12.42 13.59 16.39
CA ALA A 333 11.02 13.85 16.73
C ALA A 333 10.28 12.54 17.09
N THR A 334 10.51 11.48 16.31
CA THR A 334 9.94 10.15 16.58
C THR A 334 10.40 9.61 17.93
N VAL A 335 11.69 9.67 18.23
CA VAL A 335 12.27 9.16 19.49
C VAL A 335 11.80 9.97 20.69
N VAL A 336 11.76 11.30 20.59
CA VAL A 336 11.28 12.20 21.65
C VAL A 336 9.77 12.01 21.87
N GLY A 337 9.00 11.95 20.79
CA GLY A 337 7.55 11.69 20.86
C GLY A 337 7.24 10.33 21.49
N ALA A 338 7.98 9.28 21.09
CA ALA A 338 7.82 7.95 21.67
C ALA A 338 8.24 7.88 23.15
N GLU A 339 9.28 8.61 23.56
CA GLU A 339 9.64 8.71 24.99
C GLU A 339 8.53 9.40 25.80
N ALA A 340 7.98 10.48 25.28
CA ALA A 340 6.86 11.18 25.91
C ALA A 340 5.63 10.24 26.00
N MET A 341 5.27 9.59 24.90
CA MET A 341 4.14 8.64 24.85
C MET A 341 4.36 7.46 25.80
N PHE A 342 5.58 6.91 25.85
CA PHE A 342 5.91 5.83 26.78
C PHE A 342 5.72 6.26 28.23
N ARG A 343 6.21 7.45 28.62
CA ARG A 343 6.14 7.95 30.01
C ARG A 343 4.73 8.33 30.43
N PHE A 344 3.99 9.01 29.56
CA PHE A 344 2.73 9.64 29.91
C PHE A 344 1.50 8.79 29.55
N ILE A 345 1.62 7.88 28.56
CA ILE A 345 0.50 7.07 28.07
C ILE A 345 0.74 5.58 28.32
N GLU A 346 1.76 4.97 27.69
CA GLU A 346 1.91 3.52 27.69
C GLU A 346 2.18 2.94 29.09
N GLU A 347 3.19 3.46 29.79
CA GLU A 347 3.60 2.93 31.09
C GLU A 347 2.53 3.11 32.17
N PRO A 348 1.88 4.28 32.31
CA PRO A 348 0.79 4.47 33.26
C PRO A 348 -0.39 3.53 33.06
N PHE A 349 -0.86 3.37 31.80
CA PHE A 349 -1.97 2.47 31.51
C PHE A 349 -1.57 1.00 31.70
N ARG A 350 -0.34 0.62 31.33
CA ARG A 350 0.19 -0.72 31.48
C ARG A 350 0.32 -1.18 32.92
N ILE A 351 0.81 -0.33 33.81
CA ILE A 351 1.05 -0.69 35.22
C ILE A 351 -0.27 -0.69 36.01
N GLY A 352 -1.32 -0.07 35.47
CA GLY A 352 -2.58 0.09 36.20
C GLY A 352 -2.42 0.93 37.45
N ARG A 353 -1.32 1.70 37.56
CA ARG A 353 -1.23 2.76 38.58
C ARG A 353 -2.44 3.64 38.36
N ARG A 354 -3.21 3.85 39.41
CA ARG A 354 -4.21 4.90 39.49
C ARG A 354 -3.46 6.22 39.26
N ILE A 355 -3.25 6.56 37.95
CA ILE A 355 -3.17 7.96 37.64
C ILE A 355 -4.47 8.49 38.22
N PRO A 356 -4.50 9.62 38.95
CA PRO A 356 -5.73 10.35 39.18
C PRO A 356 -6.19 10.94 37.84
N ILE A 357 -6.32 10.08 36.84
CA ILE A 357 -7.14 10.35 35.68
C ILE A 357 -8.52 10.23 36.26
N ASP A 358 -9.01 11.36 36.77
CA ASP A 358 -10.40 11.58 37.09
C ASP A 358 -11.18 10.85 35.98
N ARG A 359 -12.21 10.09 36.33
CA ARG A 359 -13.11 9.46 35.34
C ARG A 359 -13.51 10.44 34.25
N ARG A 360 -13.44 11.74 34.52
CA ARG A 360 -13.60 12.85 33.59
C ARG A 360 -12.52 12.93 32.51
N PHE A 361 -11.23 12.66 32.80
CA PHE A 361 -10.17 12.70 31.81
C PHE A 361 -10.22 11.44 30.91
N ALA A 362 -10.46 10.25 31.48
CA ALA A 362 -10.69 9.04 30.69
C ALA A 362 -11.97 9.18 29.84
N GLY A 363 -13.02 9.77 30.41
CA GLY A 363 -14.24 10.13 29.68
C GLY A 363 -13.96 11.19 28.60
N ALA A 364 -13.17 12.22 28.89
CA ALA A 364 -12.80 13.25 27.91
C ALA A 364 -11.94 12.68 26.76
N LEU A 365 -11.02 11.75 27.04
CA LEU A 365 -10.24 11.05 26.00
C LEU A 365 -11.15 10.17 25.13
N VAL A 366 -12.08 9.43 25.74
CA VAL A 366 -13.08 8.64 25.01
C VAL A 366 -14.01 9.55 24.20
N VAL A 367 -14.47 10.65 24.79
CA VAL A 367 -15.32 11.64 24.10
C VAL A 367 -14.54 12.34 22.98
N ALA A 368 -13.25 12.68 23.20
CA ALA A 368 -12.41 13.26 22.15
C ALA A 368 -12.21 12.28 20.98
N VAL A 369 -11.94 11.00 21.27
CA VAL A 369 -11.84 9.93 20.24
C VAL A 369 -13.19 9.73 19.56
N LEU A 370 -14.29 9.69 20.32
CA LEU A 370 -15.65 9.58 19.77
C LEU A 370 -16.11 10.84 19.03
N ALA A 371 -15.59 12.01 19.35
CA ALA A 371 -15.85 13.26 18.63
C ALA A 371 -14.99 13.35 17.34
N ILE A 372 -13.78 12.80 17.34
CA ILE A 372 -12.91 12.74 16.18
C ILE A 372 -13.50 11.83 15.08
N ILE A 373 -14.09 10.69 15.46
CA ILE A 373 -14.75 9.79 14.51
C ILE A 373 -15.85 10.51 13.68
N PRO A 374 -16.83 11.22 14.28
CA PRO A 374 -17.79 12.01 13.51
C PRO A 374 -17.16 13.17 12.73
N SER A 375 -16.12 13.82 13.27
CA SER A 375 -15.42 14.91 12.57
C SER A 375 -14.71 14.37 11.33
N VAL A 376 -14.03 13.22 11.43
CA VAL A 376 -13.47 12.49 10.28
C VAL A 376 -14.59 12.09 9.31
N LEU A 377 -15.73 11.62 9.80
CA LEU A 377 -16.86 11.20 8.98
C LEU A 377 -17.58 12.38 8.30
N VAL A 378 -17.54 13.58 8.88
CA VAL A 378 -18.16 14.79 8.31
C VAL A 378 -17.21 15.52 7.37
N VAL A 379 -15.96 15.72 7.77
CA VAL A 379 -14.94 16.44 6.96
C VAL A 379 -14.42 15.57 5.81
N THR A 380 -14.31 14.28 6.03
CA THR A 380 -13.92 13.29 5.02
C THR A 380 -15.14 12.52 4.49
N ARG A 381 -16.32 13.15 4.36
CA ARG A 381 -17.36 12.52 3.53
C ARG A 381 -16.68 12.20 2.22
N PRO A 382 -16.75 10.94 1.73
CA PRO A 382 -16.38 10.75 0.34
C PRO A 382 -17.30 11.73 -0.38
N ASP A 383 -16.75 12.72 -0.98
CA ASP A 383 -17.39 13.20 -2.16
C ASP A 383 -17.68 11.91 -2.92
N SER A 384 -18.93 11.70 -3.25
CA SER A 384 -19.40 10.56 -4.07
C SER A 384 -18.68 10.51 -5.43
N ARG A 385 -17.56 11.06 -5.53
CA ARG A 385 -16.74 11.62 -6.57
C ARG A 385 -15.32 11.04 -6.65
N VAL A 386 -14.81 10.25 -5.68
CA VAL A 386 -13.63 9.42 -5.93
C VAL A 386 -14.12 8.28 -6.82
N MET A 387 -13.97 8.48 -8.11
CA MET A 387 -14.31 7.47 -9.10
C MET A 387 -13.39 6.28 -8.87
N ALA A 388 -13.95 5.11 -8.57
CA ALA A 388 -13.19 3.87 -8.62
C ALA A 388 -12.59 3.73 -10.03
N ILE A 389 -11.30 3.43 -10.12
CA ILE A 389 -10.66 3.11 -11.39
C ILE A 389 -11.23 1.75 -11.80
N GLU A 390 -12.24 1.76 -12.66
CA GLU A 390 -12.75 0.53 -13.26
C GLU A 390 -11.87 0.14 -14.43
N PRO A 391 -11.59 -1.15 -14.61
CA PRO A 391 -10.90 -1.62 -15.80
C PRO A 391 -11.70 -1.20 -17.05
N PRO A 392 -11.05 -0.96 -18.21
CA PRO A 392 -11.74 -0.57 -19.43
C PRO A 392 -12.80 -1.62 -19.78
N ALA A 393 -14.02 -1.15 -20.05
CA ALA A 393 -15.08 -2.04 -20.48
C ALA A 393 -14.70 -2.75 -21.79
N PRO A 394 -15.11 -4.00 -22.02
CA PRO A 394 -14.90 -4.65 -23.31
C PRO A 394 -15.60 -3.85 -24.44
N PRO A 395 -15.07 -3.86 -25.65
CA PRO A 395 -15.68 -3.14 -26.77
C PRO A 395 -17.11 -3.64 -27.01
N PRO A 396 -18.04 -2.74 -27.39
CA PRO A 396 -19.42 -3.13 -27.66
C PRO A 396 -19.44 -4.11 -28.84
N THR A 397 -20.12 -5.23 -28.67
CA THR A 397 -20.43 -6.12 -29.80
C THR A 397 -21.44 -5.41 -30.70
N THR A 398 -21.27 -5.51 -32.02
CA THR A 398 -22.08 -4.84 -33.07
C THR A 398 -23.61 -4.97 -32.94
N ALA A 399 -24.11 -5.87 -32.08
CA ALA A 399 -25.53 -6.05 -31.76
C ALA A 399 -25.99 -5.34 -30.46
N GLN A 400 -25.09 -4.76 -29.68
CA GLN A 400 -25.37 -4.17 -28.36
C GLN A 400 -24.97 -2.68 -28.26
N SER A 401 -24.65 -2.03 -29.35
CA SER A 401 -24.08 -0.67 -29.40
C SER A 401 -25.02 0.47 -28.95
N VAL A 402 -26.23 0.19 -28.45
CA VAL A 402 -27.23 1.22 -28.15
C VAL A 402 -27.46 1.49 -26.67
N ALA A 403 -26.93 0.68 -25.75
CA ALA A 403 -27.32 0.73 -24.34
C ALA A 403 -26.16 0.85 -23.34
N ILE A 404 -25.02 1.43 -23.69
CA ILE A 404 -23.95 1.66 -22.72
C ILE A 404 -23.75 3.15 -22.47
N ASP A 405 -24.38 3.55 -21.47
CA ASP A 405 -24.04 4.38 -20.33
C ASP A 405 -23.71 5.87 -20.51
N GLN A 406 -24.69 6.64 -20.15
CA GLN A 406 -24.56 8.10 -20.01
C GLN A 406 -24.12 8.55 -18.60
N ALA A 407 -23.83 7.70 -17.65
CA ALA A 407 -23.44 8.18 -16.33
C ALA A 407 -23.08 7.05 -15.35
N GLY A 408 -22.05 6.27 -15.53
CA GLY A 408 -21.47 5.46 -14.43
C GLY A 408 -22.43 4.61 -13.56
N THR A 409 -23.64 4.33 -14.03
CA THR A 409 -24.61 3.44 -13.38
C THR A 409 -25.01 2.35 -14.34
N THR A 410 -24.80 1.11 -13.95
CA THR A 410 -25.24 -0.09 -14.69
C THR A 410 -26.75 -0.03 -14.91
N PRO A 411 -27.26 0.06 -16.15
CA PRO A 411 -28.69 -0.05 -16.39
C PRO A 411 -29.11 -1.52 -16.34
N SER A 412 -30.20 -1.80 -15.64
CA SER A 412 -30.93 -3.05 -15.77
C SER A 412 -31.41 -3.24 -17.23
N LEU A 413 -31.21 -4.45 -17.77
CA LEU A 413 -31.69 -4.85 -19.09
C LEU A 413 -33.18 -4.49 -19.29
N PRO A 414 -33.55 -3.87 -20.41
CA PRO A 414 -34.97 -3.66 -20.74
C PRO A 414 -35.62 -4.98 -21.14
N ASP A 415 -36.79 -5.22 -20.61
CA ASP A 415 -37.59 -6.46 -20.80
C ASP A 415 -38.33 -6.55 -22.15
N SER A 416 -38.08 -5.66 -23.12
CA SER A 416 -38.78 -5.75 -24.41
C SER A 416 -37.91 -5.36 -25.61
N ALA A 417 -38.03 -6.15 -26.67
CA ALA A 417 -37.26 -6.06 -27.93
C ALA A 417 -37.73 -4.92 -28.87
N ASP A 418 -38.61 -4.01 -28.45
CA ASP A 418 -39.25 -3.04 -29.33
C ASP A 418 -38.72 -1.58 -29.21
N ASP A 419 -37.78 -1.31 -28.33
CA ASP A 419 -37.18 0.04 -28.22
C ASP A 419 -35.87 0.17 -29.02
N VAL A 420 -35.97 0.00 -30.33
CA VAL A 420 -34.90 0.38 -31.26
C VAL A 420 -34.99 1.90 -31.45
N VAL A 421 -34.19 2.64 -30.69
CA VAL A 421 -33.99 4.06 -30.96
C VAL A 421 -33.16 4.20 -32.25
N GLU A 422 -33.79 4.74 -33.27
CA GLU A 422 -33.16 5.07 -34.55
C GLU A 422 -31.98 6.03 -34.31
N ILE A 423 -30.74 5.55 -34.54
CA ILE A 423 -29.52 6.34 -34.36
C ILE A 423 -29.44 7.33 -35.51
N VAL A 424 -29.99 8.50 -35.34
CA VAL A 424 -29.81 9.62 -36.29
C VAL A 424 -28.48 10.28 -35.99
N GLY A 425 -27.46 10.01 -36.83
CA GLY A 425 -26.22 10.78 -36.95
C GLY A 425 -25.41 10.95 -35.64
N ASN A 426 -25.02 9.88 -34.97
CA ASN A 426 -24.22 9.99 -33.76
C ASN A 426 -22.78 10.38 -34.10
N ARG A 427 -22.43 11.64 -33.77
CA ARG A 427 -21.04 12.07 -33.69
C ARG A 427 -20.40 11.38 -32.48
N THR A 428 -19.34 10.63 -32.71
CA THR A 428 -18.67 9.84 -31.67
C THR A 428 -17.27 10.33 -31.41
N VAL A 429 -16.91 10.42 -30.13
CA VAL A 429 -15.57 10.75 -29.66
C VAL A 429 -15.03 9.62 -28.81
N LEU A 430 -13.80 9.18 -29.11
CA LEU A 430 -13.07 8.22 -28.28
C LEU A 430 -11.89 8.92 -27.60
N VAL A 431 -11.89 8.96 -26.27
CA VAL A 431 -10.77 9.47 -25.47
C VAL A 431 -9.89 8.28 -25.10
N ILE A 432 -8.60 8.38 -25.45
CA ILE A 432 -7.60 7.32 -25.20
C ILE A 432 -6.40 7.86 -24.43
N GLY A 433 -5.79 7.00 -23.61
CA GLY A 433 -4.58 7.32 -22.85
C GLY A 433 -4.45 6.52 -21.57
N ASP A 434 -3.76 7.10 -20.59
CA ASP A 434 -3.55 6.55 -19.26
C ASP A 434 -4.68 6.95 -18.27
N SER A 435 -4.40 6.93 -16.96
CA SER A 435 -5.36 7.31 -15.92
C SER A 435 -5.87 8.75 -16.05
N THR A 436 -5.08 9.65 -16.63
CA THR A 436 -5.49 11.04 -16.85
C THR A 436 -6.54 11.18 -17.96
N ALA A 437 -6.48 10.31 -18.97
CA ALA A 437 -7.51 10.24 -20.02
C ALA A 437 -8.87 9.85 -19.43
N TRP A 438 -8.87 8.97 -18.44
CA TRP A 438 -10.10 8.54 -17.77
C TRP A 438 -10.84 9.69 -17.06
N VAL A 439 -10.13 10.50 -16.27
CA VAL A 439 -10.76 11.66 -15.60
C VAL A 439 -11.11 12.78 -16.60
N THR A 440 -10.24 13.03 -17.59
CA THR A 440 -10.46 14.05 -18.60
C THR A 440 -11.63 13.73 -19.54
N ARG A 441 -11.95 12.45 -19.76
CA ARG A 441 -13.13 12.00 -20.54
C ARG A 441 -14.42 12.68 -20.08
N GLY A 442 -14.61 12.82 -18.77
CA GLY A 442 -15.78 13.51 -18.21
C GLY A 442 -15.92 14.96 -18.66
N ALA A 443 -14.81 15.69 -18.70
CA ALA A 443 -14.79 17.07 -19.18
C ALA A 443 -15.01 17.17 -20.71
N VAL A 444 -14.45 16.21 -21.47
CA VAL A 444 -14.69 16.10 -22.92
C VAL A 444 -16.17 15.83 -23.21
N ASP A 445 -16.80 14.92 -22.44
CA ASP A 445 -18.25 14.63 -22.57
C ASP A 445 -19.08 15.89 -22.30
N LEU A 446 -18.83 16.56 -21.18
CA LEU A 446 -19.54 17.79 -20.83
C LEU A 446 -19.36 18.89 -21.89
N ALA A 447 -18.16 18.99 -22.49
CA ALA A 447 -17.84 19.98 -23.50
C ALA A 447 -18.54 19.71 -24.85
N LEU A 448 -18.61 18.46 -25.28
CA LEU A 448 -19.05 18.08 -26.63
C LEU A 448 -20.49 17.58 -26.70
N LYS A 449 -21.07 17.14 -25.58
CA LYS A 449 -22.47 16.70 -25.50
C LYS A 449 -23.48 17.74 -26.02
N PRO A 450 -23.35 19.07 -25.75
CA PRO A 450 -24.24 20.05 -26.30
C PRO A 450 -24.18 20.16 -27.84
N LEU A 451 -23.09 19.66 -28.45
CA LEU A 451 -22.87 19.64 -29.90
C LEU A 451 -23.31 18.31 -30.54
N GLY A 452 -23.95 17.42 -29.76
CA GLY A 452 -24.50 16.17 -30.24
C GLY A 452 -23.47 15.02 -30.34
N TYR A 453 -22.33 15.13 -29.64
CA TYR A 453 -21.35 14.05 -29.56
C TYR A 453 -21.65 13.11 -28.40
N THR A 454 -21.35 11.82 -28.61
CA THR A 454 -21.29 10.79 -27.57
C THR A 454 -19.84 10.44 -27.31
N THR A 455 -19.40 10.54 -26.05
CA THR A 455 -18.00 10.36 -25.66
C THR A 455 -17.77 9.00 -25.03
N TYR A 456 -16.86 8.24 -25.60
CA TYR A 456 -16.37 6.97 -25.07
C TYR A 456 -14.95 7.14 -24.56
N GLY A 457 -14.46 6.18 -23.75
CA GLY A 457 -13.07 6.18 -23.27
C GLY A 457 -12.50 4.78 -23.21
N VAL A 458 -11.29 4.66 -23.72
CA VAL A 458 -10.47 3.45 -23.58
C VAL A 458 -9.12 3.85 -23.00
N HIS A 459 -8.92 3.54 -21.76
CA HIS A 459 -7.75 3.95 -20.99
C HIS A 459 -7.20 2.78 -20.18
N MET A 460 -5.91 2.84 -19.84
CA MET A 460 -5.28 1.87 -18.95
C MET A 460 -4.32 2.59 -18.02
N VAL A 461 -4.54 2.43 -16.71
CA VAL A 461 -3.72 3.06 -15.69
C VAL A 461 -2.29 2.53 -15.75
N GLY A 462 -1.32 3.46 -15.78
CA GLY A 462 0.10 3.12 -15.73
C GLY A 462 0.65 2.37 -16.94
N CYS A 463 -0.10 2.29 -18.04
CA CYS A 463 0.36 1.64 -19.27
C CYS A 463 0.84 2.67 -20.28
N PRO A 464 2.05 2.53 -20.82
CA PRO A 464 2.47 3.34 -21.95
C PRO A 464 1.73 2.94 -23.22
N VAL A 465 1.46 3.91 -24.09
CA VAL A 465 0.97 3.63 -25.43
C VAL A 465 1.98 2.70 -26.16
N GLY A 466 1.47 1.73 -26.90
CA GLY A 466 2.30 0.73 -27.59
C GLY A 466 2.54 -0.55 -26.80
N GLY A 467 1.82 -0.80 -25.72
CA GLY A 467 1.87 -2.04 -24.94
C GLY A 467 2.89 -2.01 -23.80
N ASP A 468 3.11 -3.17 -23.21
CA ASP A 468 3.91 -3.31 -21.99
C ASP A 468 5.40 -3.05 -22.19
N VAL A 469 6.05 -2.53 -21.16
CA VAL A 469 7.49 -2.25 -21.10
C VAL A 469 7.96 -2.37 -19.66
N ARG A 470 9.24 -2.67 -19.45
CA ARG A 470 9.82 -2.54 -18.09
C ARG A 470 9.86 -1.06 -17.70
N LEU A 471 9.29 -0.75 -16.59
CA LEU A 471 9.26 0.63 -16.09
C LEU A 471 9.53 0.69 -14.58
N LYS A 472 10.08 1.82 -14.16
CA LYS A 472 10.21 2.18 -12.75
C LYS A 472 9.26 3.32 -12.45
N THR A 473 8.44 3.10 -11.44
CA THR A 473 7.64 4.16 -10.83
C THR A 473 8.22 4.44 -9.46
N SER A 474 8.57 5.67 -9.20
CA SER A 474 8.90 6.10 -7.85
C SER A 474 7.64 6.70 -7.22
N VAL A 475 7.33 6.22 -6.01
CA VAL A 475 6.17 6.67 -5.23
C VAL A 475 6.69 7.50 -4.06
N MET A 476 5.91 8.47 -3.62
CA MET A 476 6.25 9.24 -2.41
C MET A 476 6.65 8.32 -1.26
N GLY A 477 7.80 8.59 -0.64
CA GLY A 477 8.43 7.72 0.36
C GLY A 477 9.65 6.95 -0.14
N GLY A 478 10.03 7.11 -1.41
CA GLY A 478 11.27 6.56 -1.98
C GLY A 478 11.20 5.07 -2.30
N ALA A 479 10.03 4.47 -2.32
CA ALA A 479 9.85 3.13 -2.87
C ALA A 479 9.90 3.21 -4.39
N VAL A 480 10.91 2.59 -4.99
CA VAL A 480 10.99 2.41 -6.44
C VAL A 480 10.35 1.07 -6.77
N ASN A 481 9.24 1.10 -7.50
CA ASN A 481 8.62 -0.08 -8.07
C ASN A 481 9.24 -0.34 -9.43
N VAL A 482 9.85 -1.49 -9.61
CA VAL A 482 10.28 -1.99 -10.92
C VAL A 482 9.23 -2.98 -11.39
N ARG A 483 8.54 -2.65 -12.46
CA ARG A 483 7.59 -3.54 -13.14
C ARG A 483 8.28 -4.19 -14.33
N ASP A 484 8.38 -5.50 -14.32
CA ASP A 484 8.91 -6.26 -15.45
C ASP A 484 7.85 -6.46 -16.53
N LYS A 485 8.31 -6.56 -17.79
CA LYS A 485 7.41 -6.81 -18.91
C LYS A 485 6.66 -8.13 -18.73
N GLY A 486 5.33 -8.09 -18.86
CA GLY A 486 4.44 -9.25 -18.70
C GLY A 486 3.89 -9.41 -17.28
N GLU A 487 4.29 -8.62 -16.31
CA GLU A 487 3.69 -8.62 -14.96
C GLU A 487 2.30 -8.00 -14.94
N GLU A 488 2.00 -7.08 -15.88
CA GLU A 488 0.65 -6.59 -16.12
C GLU A 488 0.18 -6.98 -17.52
N PRO A 489 -0.44 -8.13 -17.70
CA PRO A 489 -0.97 -8.58 -18.99
C PRO A 489 -2.00 -7.60 -19.58
N GLY A 490 -2.61 -6.76 -18.75
CA GLY A 490 -3.58 -5.74 -19.16
C GLY A 490 -3.02 -4.70 -20.13
N CYS A 491 -1.74 -4.31 -20.06
CA CYS A 491 -1.15 -3.33 -20.98
C CYS A 491 -1.10 -3.84 -22.43
N ASP A 492 -0.69 -5.10 -22.61
CA ASP A 492 -0.66 -5.71 -23.92
C ASP A 492 -2.06 -6.05 -24.43
N GLU A 493 -2.98 -6.44 -23.55
CA GLU A 493 -4.39 -6.65 -23.89
C GLU A 493 -5.06 -5.33 -24.29
N TRP A 494 -4.83 -4.24 -23.52
CA TRP A 494 -5.31 -2.90 -23.87
C TRP A 494 -4.84 -2.48 -25.26
N TRP A 495 -3.54 -2.63 -25.51
CA TRP A 495 -2.95 -2.19 -26.77
C TRP A 495 -3.37 -3.05 -27.97
N ASN A 496 -3.36 -4.37 -27.83
CA ASN A 496 -3.55 -5.29 -28.96
C ASN A 496 -5.00 -5.74 -29.17
N VAL A 497 -5.85 -5.63 -28.16
CA VAL A 497 -7.23 -6.16 -28.20
C VAL A 497 -8.26 -5.07 -27.96
N LEU A 498 -8.16 -4.36 -26.81
CA LEU A 498 -9.20 -3.43 -26.41
C LEU A 498 -9.24 -2.17 -27.27
N LEU A 499 -8.10 -1.51 -27.48
CA LEU A 499 -8.05 -0.30 -28.31
C LEU A 499 -8.49 -0.56 -29.75
N PRO A 500 -7.96 -1.58 -30.47
CA PRO A 500 -8.48 -1.94 -31.79
C PRO A 500 -9.96 -2.26 -31.79
N GLY A 501 -10.43 -3.08 -30.83
CA GLY A 501 -11.84 -3.48 -30.75
C GLY A 501 -12.78 -2.29 -30.55
N TRP A 502 -12.39 -1.27 -29.76
CA TRP A 502 -13.15 -0.05 -29.61
C TRP A 502 -13.16 0.82 -30.88
N LEU A 503 -12.01 0.95 -31.54
CA LEU A 503 -11.92 1.71 -32.79
C LEU A 503 -12.80 1.08 -33.89
N ASP A 504 -12.76 -0.26 -34.03
CA ASP A 504 -13.57 -1.01 -35.00
C ASP A 504 -15.09 -0.96 -34.67
N ALA A 505 -15.44 -0.96 -33.37
CA ALA A 505 -16.83 -1.06 -32.95
C ALA A 505 -17.61 0.27 -33.06
N ILE A 506 -16.95 1.40 -32.77
CA ILE A 506 -17.63 2.71 -32.73
C ILE A 506 -17.26 3.63 -33.90
N GLU A 507 -16.21 3.27 -34.68
CA GLU A 507 -15.71 4.10 -35.81
C GLU A 507 -15.74 5.61 -35.45
N PRO A 508 -14.95 6.06 -34.41
CA PRO A 508 -15.13 7.41 -33.87
C PRO A 508 -14.84 8.49 -34.89
N GLU A 509 -15.64 9.54 -34.92
CA GLU A 509 -15.34 10.74 -35.74
C GLU A 509 -14.07 11.43 -35.24
N VAL A 510 -13.84 11.38 -33.91
CA VAL A 510 -12.71 12.01 -33.25
C VAL A 510 -12.06 11.07 -32.24
N VAL A 511 -10.74 11.01 -32.23
CA VAL A 511 -9.94 10.37 -31.21
C VAL A 511 -9.15 11.43 -30.46
N VAL A 512 -9.38 11.60 -29.18
CA VAL A 512 -8.65 12.52 -28.32
C VAL A 512 -7.61 11.76 -27.51
N VAL A 513 -6.33 12.07 -27.75
CA VAL A 513 -5.19 11.46 -27.04
C VAL A 513 -4.85 12.33 -25.83
N VAL A 514 -5.00 11.78 -24.63
CA VAL A 514 -4.77 12.48 -23.37
C VAL A 514 -3.72 11.77 -22.52
N GLY A 515 -2.85 12.55 -21.90
CA GLY A 515 -1.83 12.02 -20.99
C GLY A 515 -0.59 11.54 -21.70
N GLY A 516 -0.15 10.33 -21.37
CA GLY A 516 1.13 9.77 -21.83
C GLY A 516 2.20 9.83 -20.75
N TYR A 517 1.81 10.09 -19.51
CA TYR A 517 2.74 10.12 -18.36
C TYR A 517 3.57 8.85 -18.22
N ALA A 518 3.01 7.70 -18.58
CA ALA A 518 3.75 6.44 -18.57
C ALA A 518 4.93 6.43 -19.57
N LEU A 519 4.98 7.32 -20.57
CA LEU A 519 6.14 7.51 -21.43
C LEU A 519 7.23 8.35 -20.76
N ALA A 520 6.88 9.16 -19.76
CA ALA A 520 7.81 10.04 -19.05
C ALA A 520 8.45 9.37 -17.80
N TRP A 521 8.03 8.16 -17.46
CA TRP A 521 8.67 7.38 -16.39
C TRP A 521 10.06 6.85 -16.81
N GLU A 522 10.84 6.40 -15.83
CA GLU A 522 12.08 5.68 -16.10
C GLU A 522 11.76 4.31 -16.71
N VAL A 523 12.21 4.04 -17.90
CA VAL A 523 11.90 2.83 -18.67
C VAL A 523 13.16 2.09 -19.09
N ASP A 524 13.03 0.78 -19.30
CA ASP A 524 14.02 -0.05 -19.99
C ASP A 524 13.39 -0.60 -21.28
N PRO A 525 13.52 0.15 -22.39
CA PRO A 525 12.82 -0.17 -23.64
C PRO A 525 13.19 -1.52 -24.25
N GLN A 526 14.38 -2.04 -23.96
CA GLN A 526 14.93 -3.26 -24.58
C GLN A 526 15.02 -4.44 -23.59
N GLY A 527 14.84 -4.18 -22.27
CA GLY A 527 14.95 -5.22 -21.25
C GLY A 527 16.39 -5.65 -20.97
N ASP A 528 17.35 -4.76 -21.19
CA ASP A 528 18.80 -5.01 -21.04
C ASP A 528 19.41 -4.35 -19.79
N ASP A 529 18.58 -3.95 -18.84
CA ASP A 529 18.93 -3.21 -17.62
C ASP A 529 19.57 -1.83 -17.86
N ASN A 530 19.41 -1.30 -19.07
CA ASN A 530 19.89 0.02 -19.43
C ASN A 530 18.72 1.02 -19.41
N TRP A 531 18.42 1.49 -18.21
CA TRP A 531 17.32 2.39 -17.92
C TRP A 531 17.56 3.79 -18.46
N CYS A 532 16.51 4.44 -18.93
CA CYS A 532 16.52 5.84 -19.35
C CYS A 532 15.20 6.53 -19.00
N GLN A 533 15.22 7.85 -18.98
CA GLN A 533 14.05 8.69 -18.75
C GLN A 533 14.06 9.86 -19.75
N LEU A 534 12.90 10.37 -20.14
CA LEU A 534 12.84 11.55 -20.99
C LEU A 534 13.55 12.74 -20.30
N GLY A 535 14.39 13.44 -21.07
CA GLY A 535 15.17 14.55 -20.52
C GLY A 535 16.46 14.16 -19.79
N ASP A 536 16.86 12.88 -19.79
CA ASP A 536 18.12 12.44 -19.17
C ASP A 536 19.38 12.76 -20.00
N GLY A 537 19.19 13.43 -21.15
CA GLY A 537 20.24 13.80 -22.08
C GLY A 537 20.68 12.67 -23.01
N THR A 538 19.90 11.57 -23.07
CA THR A 538 20.10 10.47 -24.03
C THR A 538 18.95 10.43 -25.03
N ASP A 539 19.29 10.25 -26.33
CA ASP A 539 18.27 10.15 -27.39
C ASP A 539 17.42 8.87 -27.30
N ARG A 540 17.86 7.89 -26.50
CA ARG A 540 17.27 6.55 -26.44
C ARG A 540 15.80 6.52 -26.01
N CYS A 541 15.46 7.20 -24.92
CA CYS A 541 14.09 7.29 -24.43
C CYS A 541 13.23 8.17 -25.32
N GLU A 542 13.80 9.23 -25.87
CA GLU A 542 13.10 10.13 -26.78
C GLU A 542 12.74 9.39 -28.08
N GLU A 543 13.67 8.65 -28.69
CA GLU A 543 13.41 7.82 -29.87
C GLU A 543 12.35 6.74 -29.59
N TRP A 544 12.45 6.09 -28.43
CA TRP A 544 11.47 5.09 -28.00
C TRP A 544 10.08 5.70 -27.82
N ALA A 545 9.93 6.80 -27.10
CA ALA A 545 8.65 7.45 -26.86
C ALA A 545 8.04 8.00 -28.16
N ALA A 546 8.85 8.61 -29.02
CA ALA A 546 8.42 9.06 -30.36
C ALA A 546 7.90 7.89 -31.20
N GLY A 547 8.60 6.75 -31.18
CA GLY A 547 8.16 5.52 -31.86
C GLY A 547 6.81 5.00 -31.34
N ARG A 548 6.56 5.09 -30.03
CA ARG A 548 5.28 4.70 -29.42
C ARG A 548 4.13 5.63 -29.83
N LEU A 549 4.36 6.94 -29.87
CA LEU A 549 3.37 7.92 -30.34
C LEU A 549 3.07 7.71 -31.82
N GLY A 550 4.07 7.43 -32.64
CA GLY A 550 3.89 7.08 -34.06
C GLY A 550 3.08 5.79 -34.25
N ALA A 551 3.36 4.77 -33.46
CA ALA A 551 2.61 3.51 -33.48
C ALA A 551 1.13 3.70 -33.06
N LEU A 552 0.85 4.63 -32.15
CA LEU A 552 -0.52 4.98 -31.78
C LEU A 552 -1.27 5.61 -32.96
N ASP A 553 -0.67 6.59 -33.63
CA ASP A 553 -1.26 7.24 -34.80
C ASP A 553 -1.55 6.21 -35.90
N GLU A 554 -0.59 5.34 -36.19
CA GLU A 554 -0.75 4.25 -37.18
C GLU A 554 -1.87 3.28 -36.80
N ARG A 555 -1.98 2.91 -35.51
CA ARG A 555 -3.02 2.02 -34.99
C ARG A 555 -4.41 2.64 -35.15
N VAL A 556 -4.58 3.90 -34.81
CA VAL A 556 -5.86 4.59 -34.99
C VAL A 556 -6.23 4.65 -36.47
N ARG A 557 -5.30 5.02 -37.34
CA ARG A 557 -5.56 5.08 -38.80
C ARG A 557 -5.84 3.72 -39.41
N GLN A 558 -5.27 2.67 -38.90
CA GLN A 558 -5.50 1.30 -39.36
C GLN A 558 -6.93 0.83 -39.08
N HIS A 559 -7.45 1.11 -37.90
CA HIS A 559 -8.76 0.64 -37.42
C HIS A 559 -9.88 1.66 -37.65
N SER A 560 -9.58 2.94 -37.70
CA SER A 560 -10.54 4.02 -37.92
C SER A 560 -9.94 5.11 -38.82
N PRO A 561 -9.79 4.84 -40.15
CA PRO A 561 -9.05 5.70 -41.06
C PRO A 561 -9.67 7.09 -41.29
N LEU A 562 -10.94 7.26 -40.98
CA LEU A 562 -11.66 8.53 -41.12
C LEU A 562 -11.64 9.37 -39.83
N SER A 563 -11.17 8.82 -38.73
CA SER A 563 -11.07 9.55 -37.45
C SER A 563 -10.09 10.72 -37.54
N ARG A 564 -10.49 11.85 -36.97
CA ARG A 564 -9.57 12.94 -36.67
C ARG A 564 -8.90 12.68 -35.33
N ILE A 565 -7.58 12.73 -35.30
CA ILE A 565 -6.83 12.60 -34.04
C ILE A 565 -6.57 14.01 -33.51
N VAL A 566 -6.85 14.23 -32.24
CA VAL A 566 -6.56 15.45 -31.48
C VAL A 566 -5.62 15.09 -30.36
N TYR A 567 -4.43 15.64 -30.32
CA TYR A 567 -3.48 15.44 -29.22
C TYR A 567 -3.72 16.49 -28.13
N THR A 568 -3.38 16.14 -26.89
CA THR A 568 -3.27 17.10 -25.79
C THR A 568 -1.88 17.06 -25.19
N THR A 569 -1.42 18.19 -24.66
CA THR A 569 -0.20 18.20 -23.83
C THR A 569 -0.50 17.68 -22.41
N ALA A 570 0.52 17.20 -21.72
CA ALA A 570 0.47 16.77 -20.32
C ALA A 570 0.83 17.94 -19.39
N GLY A 571 0.14 18.08 -18.26
CA GLY A 571 0.52 19.01 -17.20
C GLY A 571 1.70 18.50 -16.37
N HIS A 572 2.40 19.40 -15.71
CA HIS A 572 3.40 19.00 -14.74
C HIS A 572 2.72 18.32 -13.54
N VAL A 573 3.38 17.31 -13.03
CA VAL A 573 2.89 16.59 -11.83
C VAL A 573 3.18 17.48 -10.63
N ASP A 574 2.22 17.59 -9.72
CA ASP A 574 2.54 18.18 -8.42
C ASP A 574 3.69 17.39 -7.80
N PRO A 575 4.81 17.99 -7.44
CA PRO A 575 5.92 17.31 -6.75
C PRO A 575 5.51 16.61 -5.45
N TRP A 576 4.28 16.81 -5.01
CA TRP A 576 3.64 16.23 -3.82
C TRP A 576 2.61 15.15 -4.18
N GLY A 577 2.35 14.97 -5.47
CA GLY A 577 1.49 13.93 -5.99
C GLY A 577 2.13 12.55 -5.88
N PRO A 578 1.36 11.49 -6.15
CA PRO A 578 1.86 10.11 -6.09
C PRO A 578 2.84 9.76 -7.21
N LEU A 579 2.90 10.57 -8.25
CA LEU A 579 3.77 10.34 -9.41
C LEU A 579 5.06 11.16 -9.29
N ASP A 580 6.20 10.48 -9.32
CA ASP A 580 7.52 11.08 -9.34
C ASP A 580 8.00 11.17 -10.81
N ILE A 581 7.59 12.24 -11.49
CA ILE A 581 8.00 12.51 -12.87
C ILE A 581 8.67 13.89 -12.89
N PRO A 582 9.96 13.97 -13.24
CA PRO A 582 10.65 15.24 -13.35
C PRO A 582 9.94 16.17 -14.35
N GLY A 583 9.84 17.47 -14.01
CA GLY A 583 9.23 18.47 -14.90
C GLY A 583 9.89 18.50 -16.28
N GLU A 584 11.22 18.33 -16.36
CA GLU A 584 11.95 18.24 -17.61
C GLU A 584 11.48 17.06 -18.49
N SER A 585 11.12 15.92 -17.87
CA SER A 585 10.56 14.77 -18.60
C SER A 585 9.19 15.09 -19.21
N ILE A 586 8.36 15.89 -18.54
CA ILE A 586 7.07 16.36 -19.06
C ILE A 586 7.28 17.38 -20.19
N ASP A 587 8.27 18.25 -20.08
CA ASP A 587 8.60 19.21 -21.15
C ASP A 587 9.02 18.49 -22.42
N VAL A 588 9.87 17.45 -22.31
CA VAL A 588 10.28 16.62 -23.44
C VAL A 588 9.10 15.81 -23.99
N LEU A 589 8.26 15.21 -23.16
CA LEU A 589 7.03 14.54 -23.58
C LEU A 589 6.15 15.48 -24.39
N ASN A 590 5.93 16.70 -23.90
CA ASN A 590 5.12 17.71 -24.58
C ASN A 590 5.73 18.14 -25.92
N ALA A 591 7.06 18.18 -26.02
CA ALA A 591 7.75 18.43 -27.29
C ALA A 591 7.49 17.29 -28.29
N LEU A 592 7.57 16.02 -27.85
CA LEU A 592 7.29 14.85 -28.68
C LEU A 592 5.82 14.80 -29.12
N LEU A 593 4.87 15.11 -28.25
CA LEU A 593 3.44 15.20 -28.59
C LEU A 593 3.18 16.28 -29.65
N ARG A 594 3.80 17.46 -29.53
CA ARG A 594 3.71 18.51 -30.56
C ARG A 594 4.36 18.08 -31.87
N GLN A 595 5.49 17.41 -31.81
CA GLN A 595 6.15 16.86 -33.00
C GLN A 595 5.27 15.81 -33.69
N GLN A 596 4.70 14.85 -32.95
CA GLN A 596 3.80 13.85 -33.50
C GLN A 596 2.56 14.47 -34.13
N ALA A 597 1.96 15.46 -33.47
CA ALA A 597 0.82 16.20 -34.00
C ALA A 597 1.17 16.89 -35.34
N MET A 598 2.36 17.47 -35.47
CA MET A 598 2.83 18.06 -36.74
C MET A 598 3.04 16.98 -37.83
N VAL A 599 3.68 15.86 -37.48
CA VAL A 599 3.94 14.75 -38.42
C VAL A 599 2.64 14.14 -38.95
N SER A 600 1.65 13.97 -38.08
CA SER A 600 0.34 13.40 -38.45
C SER A 600 -0.65 14.43 -39.00
N ASN A 601 -0.27 15.69 -39.10
CA ASN A 601 -1.14 16.82 -39.46
C ASN A 601 -2.41 16.88 -38.60
N SER A 602 -2.25 16.63 -37.31
CA SER A 602 -3.31 16.60 -36.30
C SER A 602 -3.27 17.84 -35.43
N PRO A 603 -4.42 18.38 -34.98
CA PRO A 603 -4.45 19.46 -34.01
C PRO A 603 -3.92 19.02 -32.65
N ILE A 604 -3.39 19.96 -31.90
CA ILE A 604 -2.97 19.75 -30.50
C ILE A 604 -3.56 20.85 -29.60
N ILE A 605 -4.06 20.45 -28.45
CA ILE A 605 -4.62 21.34 -27.42
C ILE A 605 -3.64 21.39 -26.26
N ASP A 606 -3.29 22.60 -25.83
CA ASP A 606 -2.36 22.79 -24.71
C ASP A 606 -3.05 22.63 -23.34
N LEU A 607 -3.52 21.39 -23.09
CA LEU A 607 -4.18 21.00 -21.85
C LEU A 607 -3.22 21.10 -20.66
N GLY A 608 -1.92 20.81 -20.88
CA GLY A 608 -0.89 20.87 -19.85
C GLY A 608 -0.82 22.22 -19.17
N SER A 609 -0.81 23.32 -19.93
CA SER A 609 -0.80 24.68 -19.35
C SER A 609 -2.04 24.97 -18.51
N TRP A 610 -3.20 24.44 -18.90
CA TRP A 610 -4.41 24.60 -18.07
C TRP A 610 -4.30 23.80 -16.77
N LEU A 611 -3.78 22.58 -16.82
CA LEU A 611 -3.58 21.73 -15.64
C LEU A 611 -2.57 22.36 -14.67
N ASP A 612 -1.48 22.92 -15.17
CA ASP A 612 -0.45 23.59 -14.37
C ASP A 612 -1.01 24.79 -13.58
N ASP A 613 -1.94 25.52 -14.19
CA ASP A 613 -2.62 26.66 -13.55
C ASP A 613 -3.71 26.23 -12.54
N HIS A 614 -4.10 24.93 -12.54
CA HIS A 614 -5.23 24.41 -11.77
C HIS A 614 -4.90 23.12 -10.99
N LEU A 615 -3.67 22.99 -10.51
CA LEU A 615 -3.24 21.86 -9.70
C LEU A 615 -4.07 21.69 -8.40
N ASP A 616 -4.62 22.77 -7.89
CA ASP A 616 -5.54 22.80 -6.75
C ASP A 616 -6.86 22.06 -7.00
N LEU A 617 -7.22 21.81 -8.26
CA LEU A 617 -8.40 21.05 -8.67
C LEU A 617 -8.11 19.57 -8.90
N THR A 618 -6.88 19.13 -8.71
CA THR A 618 -6.52 17.71 -8.72
C THR A 618 -6.75 17.07 -7.35
N VAL A 619 -7.04 15.78 -7.33
CA VAL A 619 -7.23 15.02 -6.07
C VAL A 619 -5.92 14.49 -5.50
N ASP A 620 -4.88 14.41 -6.33
CA ASP A 620 -3.59 13.80 -6.00
C ASP A 620 -2.40 14.50 -6.68
N GLY A 621 -2.59 15.71 -7.17
CA GLY A 621 -1.56 16.45 -7.89
C GLY A 621 -1.39 16.08 -9.37
N THR A 622 -2.25 15.19 -9.89
CA THR A 622 -2.21 14.73 -11.29
C THR A 622 -3.60 14.53 -11.85
N HIS A 623 -4.49 13.89 -11.11
CA HIS A 623 -5.83 13.52 -11.55
C HIS A 623 -6.85 14.57 -11.12
N LEU A 624 -7.61 15.10 -12.08
CA LEU A 624 -8.68 16.04 -11.81
C LEU A 624 -9.74 15.44 -10.91
N GLY A 625 -10.11 16.17 -9.87
CA GLY A 625 -11.33 15.91 -9.13
C GLY A 625 -12.58 16.33 -9.95
N PRO A 626 -13.78 16.07 -9.43
CA PRO A 626 -15.01 16.46 -10.12
C PRO A 626 -15.17 17.97 -10.34
N GLU A 627 -14.74 18.76 -9.38
CA GLU A 627 -14.70 20.22 -9.54
C GLU A 627 -13.75 20.63 -10.67
N GLY A 628 -12.61 19.92 -10.80
CA GLY A 628 -11.66 20.08 -11.89
C GLY A 628 -12.26 19.66 -13.24
N VAL A 629 -12.99 18.57 -13.29
CA VAL A 629 -13.71 18.13 -14.50
C VAL A 629 -14.76 19.17 -14.92
N GLU A 630 -15.55 19.69 -13.98
CA GLU A 630 -16.55 20.72 -14.24
C GLU A 630 -15.90 22.05 -14.67
N ALA A 631 -14.74 22.41 -14.11
CA ALA A 631 -14.01 23.63 -14.48
C ALA A 631 -13.32 23.50 -15.84
N LEU A 632 -12.81 22.30 -16.20
CA LEU A 632 -12.15 22.03 -17.47
C LEU A 632 -13.15 22.01 -18.64
N ALA A 633 -14.38 21.55 -18.44
CA ALA A 633 -15.36 21.36 -19.50
C ALA A 633 -15.63 22.65 -20.33
N PRO A 634 -15.91 23.85 -19.77
CA PRO A 634 -16.11 25.07 -20.55
C PRO A 634 -14.83 25.51 -21.31
N TRP A 635 -13.65 25.25 -20.73
CA TRP A 635 -12.38 25.55 -21.39
C TRP A 635 -12.14 24.65 -22.61
N LEU A 636 -12.53 23.38 -22.54
CA LEU A 636 -12.50 22.42 -23.66
C LEU A 636 -13.59 22.75 -24.70
N ALA A 637 -14.78 23.18 -24.27
CA ALA A 637 -15.88 23.53 -25.16
C ALA A 637 -15.53 24.69 -26.09
N ASP A 638 -14.61 25.55 -25.68
CA ASP A 638 -14.11 26.67 -26.50
C ASP A 638 -13.03 26.23 -27.52
N ARG A 639 -12.28 25.17 -27.21
CA ARG A 639 -11.08 24.75 -27.96
C ARG A 639 -11.26 23.50 -28.82
N LEU A 640 -12.00 22.51 -28.33
CA LEU A 640 -12.24 21.27 -29.07
C LEU A 640 -12.97 21.50 -30.40
N PRO A 641 -14.06 22.29 -30.48
CA PRO A 641 -14.74 22.55 -31.76
C PRO A 641 -13.81 23.20 -32.77
N ALA A 642 -13.00 24.18 -32.35
CA ALA A 642 -12.01 24.82 -33.21
C ALA A 642 -10.95 23.81 -33.75
N ALA A 643 -10.50 22.89 -32.91
CA ALA A 643 -9.60 21.80 -33.31
C ALA A 643 -10.28 20.80 -34.27
N LEU A 644 -11.60 20.67 -34.21
CA LEU A 644 -12.40 19.83 -35.11
C LEU A 644 -12.76 20.49 -36.42
N GLY A 645 -12.45 21.80 -36.59
CA GLY A 645 -12.75 22.55 -37.81
C GLY A 645 -14.24 22.91 -37.97
N ASN A 646 -14.94 23.00 -36.85
CA ASN A 646 -16.33 23.45 -36.73
C ASN A 646 -16.40 24.93 -36.30
#